data_33444b038743c86363bed593d0939a93
#
_entry.id   33444b038743c86363bed593d0939a93
#
_cell.length_a   1.000
_cell.length_b   1.000
_cell.length_c   1.000
_cell.angle_alpha   90.00
_cell.angle_beta   90.00
_cell.angle_gamma   90.00
#
_symmetry.space_group_name_H-M   'P 1'
#
loop_
_entity.id
_entity.type
_entity.pdbx_description
1 polymer ?
#
loop_
_entity_poly.entity_id
_entity_poly.type
_entity_poly.pdbx_seq_one_letter_code
_entity_poly.pdbx_strand_id
1 'polypeptide(L)'
;MPMPNAYRFSDYLLDCDARELRHGEHVVVVPARVFACLQHLLEHRERAVARDELALAIFARDNVSDAQLSQIILRARRAVGDDGQEQRVIRTVPSFGFRWVAEVEPVAAAEQTPPPGVAPGRPEPAAPEGATSPVRLVRSRHLLGAMAALVAALALAAATWWWVGAARSPTPDADATPRPGAGAVIVLPTELAQADDVAWARLGLMDFIGDRLRRAGLPVAASESVLSLLHAHAGERIVPARLRDEVAGDWVVHSRALRRGAVWRVEITAEGRDDAARHAFGEHADLVRATDQACGRLLAALGRDAAGPDVDAGLSERLQRAQAALLSNELDAARRILAEAPAAQRDDPDLRLRLAQVDFRAGLYPKVREEVERLLRLEAAEAPLFRARVLLLRAGIDRRLDQRVPAERDYTEVLALVGPDGDIALQGEALNGRGMARALLGHYDGALEDLGQARILAARTGDPLAVARVDASLGFLEKVRGRPAQAAEHIARTLGEFRRFGAIYELVSMSVALAETQLLLLQPDEARASMEQAWALRARISDPSQLTNIALGRAEAMVRQGAFAVAESMLQSHADDATLNSDLHRADALRVEMAWRRGDPAAAVRVADAVLAGWRPDARTERLFRVRWMRHQAALEAGLPLRADAAPRPASAGTGYAWDWLLVAMTAQAQGRDAEAGEAYRSAVARAEQDGVPEEVAQAVYAGTTWLLAHDDHAEATALVGRISPWARQDFDLALLQTRLLHALGQTDAWSIALQDARRLAGERVIPAALQVPPSAPASADAAGH
;
A
#
# COMPACT_ATOMS: atom_id res chain seq x y z
N MET A 1 -18.19 -39.06 -23.70
CA MET A 1 -19.53 -38.53 -24.06
C MET A 1 -19.31 -37.08 -24.53
N PRO A 2 -19.98 -36.63 -25.61
CA PRO A 2 -19.90 -35.22 -25.97
C PRO A 2 -20.40 -34.36 -24.80
N MET A 3 -19.73 -33.27 -24.52
CA MET A 3 -20.11 -32.32 -23.44
C MET A 3 -21.46 -31.68 -23.83
N PRO A 4 -22.39 -31.51 -22.91
CA PRO A 4 -23.65 -30.82 -23.17
C PRO A 4 -23.40 -29.37 -23.54
N ASN A 5 -24.13 -28.87 -24.55
CA ASN A 5 -23.96 -27.54 -25.09
C ASN A 5 -24.64 -26.44 -24.24
N ALA A 6 -25.53 -26.84 -23.31
CA ALA A 6 -26.18 -25.91 -22.36
C ALA A 6 -26.43 -26.57 -21.01
N TYR A 7 -26.46 -25.76 -19.96
CA TYR A 7 -26.69 -26.18 -18.58
C TYR A 7 -27.82 -25.35 -17.93
N ARG A 8 -28.82 -26.03 -17.36
CA ARG A 8 -29.87 -25.37 -16.55
C ARG A 8 -29.63 -25.61 -15.08
N PHE A 9 -29.72 -24.54 -14.29
CA PHE A 9 -29.60 -24.58 -12.82
C PHE A 9 -30.43 -23.47 -12.21
N SER A 10 -31.21 -23.79 -11.20
CA SER A 10 -32.21 -22.87 -10.66
C SER A 10 -33.06 -22.24 -11.78
N ASP A 11 -33.17 -20.92 -11.86
CA ASP A 11 -33.88 -20.19 -12.92
C ASP A 11 -32.92 -19.71 -14.04
N TYR A 12 -31.69 -20.24 -14.09
CA TYR A 12 -30.67 -19.83 -15.05
C TYR A 12 -30.42 -20.91 -16.12
N LEU A 13 -30.09 -20.45 -17.32
CA LEU A 13 -29.60 -21.27 -18.44
C LEU A 13 -28.25 -20.69 -18.92
N LEU A 14 -27.20 -21.49 -18.86
CA LEU A 14 -25.93 -21.19 -19.48
C LEU A 14 -25.82 -21.90 -20.82
N ASP A 15 -25.86 -21.15 -21.91
CA ASP A 15 -25.66 -21.66 -23.27
C ASP A 15 -24.19 -21.47 -23.66
N CYS A 16 -23.47 -22.59 -23.81
CA CYS A 16 -22.04 -22.59 -24.10
C CYS A 16 -21.75 -22.27 -25.56
N ASP A 17 -22.65 -22.59 -26.49
CA ASP A 17 -22.49 -22.33 -27.92
C ASP A 17 -22.78 -20.86 -28.25
N ALA A 18 -23.90 -20.34 -27.73
CA ALA A 18 -24.25 -18.93 -27.87
C ALA A 18 -23.39 -18.00 -26.96
N ARG A 19 -22.70 -18.57 -25.97
CA ARG A 19 -21.97 -17.82 -24.89
C ARG A 19 -22.85 -16.86 -24.15
N GLU A 20 -24.07 -17.27 -23.83
CA GLU A 20 -25.08 -16.50 -23.14
C GLU A 20 -25.45 -17.11 -21.79
N LEU A 21 -25.63 -16.24 -20.78
CA LEU A 21 -26.30 -16.59 -19.53
C LEU A 21 -27.70 -15.97 -19.54
N ARG A 22 -28.73 -16.77 -19.29
CA ARG A 22 -30.12 -16.30 -19.21
C ARG A 22 -30.71 -16.56 -17.83
N HIS A 23 -31.52 -15.63 -17.36
CA HIS A 23 -32.37 -15.77 -16.17
C HIS A 23 -33.85 -15.69 -16.63
N GLY A 24 -34.54 -16.83 -16.69
CA GLY A 24 -35.82 -16.91 -17.38
C GLY A 24 -35.71 -16.54 -18.85
N GLU A 25 -36.47 -15.54 -19.31
CA GLU A 25 -36.42 -15.03 -20.68
C GLU A 25 -35.39 -13.91 -20.90
N HIS A 26 -34.73 -13.41 -19.84
CA HIS A 26 -33.81 -12.27 -19.91
C HIS A 26 -32.36 -12.71 -20.05
N VAL A 27 -31.63 -12.08 -20.98
CA VAL A 27 -30.19 -12.29 -21.12
C VAL A 27 -29.45 -11.50 -20.04
N VAL A 28 -28.63 -12.19 -19.25
CA VAL A 28 -27.76 -11.59 -18.24
C VAL A 28 -26.41 -11.30 -18.90
N VAL A 29 -26.07 -10.03 -19.07
CA VAL A 29 -24.80 -9.62 -19.67
C VAL A 29 -23.66 -9.89 -18.69
N VAL A 30 -22.77 -10.82 -19.03
CA VAL A 30 -21.59 -11.17 -18.25
C VAL A 30 -20.31 -10.98 -19.05
N PRO A 31 -19.23 -10.47 -18.43
CA PRO A 31 -17.92 -10.38 -19.08
C PRO A 31 -17.40 -11.78 -19.48
N ALA A 32 -16.66 -11.87 -20.59
CA ALA A 32 -16.15 -13.13 -21.12
C ALA A 32 -15.40 -14.01 -20.11
N ARG A 33 -14.64 -13.41 -19.19
CA ARG A 33 -13.92 -14.13 -18.13
C ARG A 33 -14.84 -14.67 -17.04
N VAL A 34 -15.93 -13.97 -16.75
CA VAL A 34 -16.97 -14.43 -15.81
C VAL A 34 -17.72 -15.63 -16.43
N PHE A 35 -18.04 -15.54 -17.72
CA PHE A 35 -18.64 -16.65 -18.46
C PHE A 35 -17.74 -17.90 -18.47
N ALA A 36 -16.45 -17.74 -18.78
CA ALA A 36 -15.47 -18.83 -18.76
C ALA A 36 -15.34 -19.46 -17.37
N CYS A 37 -15.42 -18.66 -16.29
CA CYS A 37 -15.43 -19.15 -14.92
C CYS A 37 -16.65 -20.03 -14.61
N LEU A 38 -17.85 -19.56 -14.96
CA LEU A 38 -19.08 -20.29 -14.76
C LEU A 38 -19.08 -21.60 -15.56
N GLN A 39 -18.68 -21.54 -16.83
CA GLN A 39 -18.58 -22.72 -17.71
C GLN A 39 -17.62 -23.76 -17.14
N HIS A 40 -16.40 -23.35 -16.75
CA HIS A 40 -15.39 -24.28 -16.23
C HIS A 40 -15.82 -24.93 -14.90
N LEU A 41 -16.45 -24.19 -13.99
CA LEU A 41 -16.99 -24.74 -12.75
C LEU A 41 -18.16 -25.71 -12.98
N LEU A 42 -19.00 -25.44 -13.98
CA LEU A 42 -20.10 -26.33 -14.38
C LEU A 42 -19.60 -27.61 -15.05
N GLU A 43 -18.62 -27.52 -15.93
CA GLU A 43 -17.98 -28.67 -16.58
C GLU A 43 -17.32 -29.62 -15.56
N HIS A 44 -16.78 -29.06 -14.44
CA HIS A 44 -16.10 -29.79 -13.37
C HIS A 44 -16.92 -29.91 -12.07
N ARG A 45 -18.26 -29.80 -12.15
CA ARG A 45 -19.15 -29.76 -10.96
C ARG A 45 -19.02 -30.95 -10.01
N GLU A 46 -18.53 -32.08 -10.49
CA GLU A 46 -18.37 -33.30 -9.69
C GLU A 46 -17.24 -33.20 -8.64
N ARG A 47 -16.33 -32.24 -8.80
CA ARG A 47 -15.18 -32.06 -7.91
C ARG A 47 -14.94 -30.59 -7.54
N ALA A 48 -14.09 -30.35 -6.56
CA ALA A 48 -13.53 -29.03 -6.34
C ALA A 48 -12.46 -28.72 -7.41
N VAL A 49 -12.46 -27.50 -7.91
CA VAL A 49 -11.49 -26.97 -8.89
C VAL A 49 -10.44 -26.17 -8.12
N ALA A 50 -9.16 -26.49 -8.30
CA ALA A 50 -8.07 -25.79 -7.65
C ALA A 50 -7.98 -24.34 -8.17
N ARG A 51 -7.41 -23.43 -7.36
CA ARG A 51 -7.26 -22.01 -7.73
C ARG A 51 -6.43 -21.83 -8.99
N ASP A 52 -5.30 -22.53 -9.08
CA ASP A 52 -4.38 -22.44 -10.23
C ASP A 52 -5.02 -23.01 -11.51
N GLU A 53 -5.76 -24.11 -11.39
CA GLU A 53 -6.52 -24.70 -12.49
C GLU A 53 -7.58 -23.73 -13.03
N LEU A 54 -8.32 -23.09 -12.12
CA LEU A 54 -9.36 -22.13 -12.51
C LEU A 54 -8.73 -20.86 -13.09
N ALA A 55 -7.62 -20.41 -12.56
CA ALA A 55 -6.86 -19.27 -13.07
C ALA A 55 -6.36 -19.56 -14.50
N LEU A 56 -5.78 -20.73 -14.74
CA LEU A 56 -5.32 -21.15 -16.06
C LEU A 56 -6.48 -21.19 -17.07
N ALA A 57 -7.62 -21.76 -16.67
CA ALA A 57 -8.79 -21.85 -17.54
C ALA A 57 -9.38 -20.48 -17.94
N ILE A 58 -9.34 -19.49 -17.04
CA ILE A 58 -9.94 -18.17 -17.27
C ILE A 58 -8.98 -17.20 -17.96
N PHE A 59 -7.68 -17.26 -17.61
CA PHE A 59 -6.69 -16.25 -18.04
C PHE A 59 -5.65 -16.77 -19.02
N ALA A 60 -5.61 -18.08 -19.27
CA ALA A 60 -4.58 -18.76 -20.07
C ALA A 60 -3.14 -18.45 -19.58
N ARG A 61 -2.95 -18.23 -18.27
CA ARG A 61 -1.68 -17.90 -17.61
C ARG A 61 -1.66 -18.52 -16.23
N ASP A 62 -0.51 -19.02 -15.80
CA ASP A 62 -0.32 -19.62 -14.48
C ASP A 62 -0.14 -18.57 -13.36
N ASN A 63 0.14 -17.32 -13.71
CA ASN A 63 0.48 -16.26 -12.76
C ASN A 63 -0.64 -15.21 -12.64
N VAL A 64 -1.76 -15.62 -12.05
CA VAL A 64 -2.91 -14.75 -11.77
C VAL A 64 -2.96 -14.48 -10.27
N SER A 65 -3.07 -13.20 -9.86
CA SER A 65 -3.19 -12.87 -8.44
C SER A 65 -4.50 -13.39 -7.85
N ASP A 66 -4.47 -13.87 -6.60
CA ASP A 66 -5.66 -14.32 -5.86
C ASP A 66 -6.77 -13.26 -5.83
N ALA A 67 -6.41 -11.98 -5.84
CA ALA A 67 -7.35 -10.88 -5.91
C ALA A 67 -8.12 -10.84 -7.24
N GLN A 68 -7.44 -11.09 -8.37
CA GLN A 68 -8.09 -11.13 -9.67
C GLN A 68 -9.04 -12.32 -9.79
N LEU A 69 -8.65 -13.50 -9.32
CA LEU A 69 -9.49 -14.67 -9.30
C LEU A 69 -10.71 -14.47 -8.37
N SER A 70 -10.49 -13.90 -7.17
CA SER A 70 -11.55 -13.58 -6.21
C SER A 70 -12.57 -12.59 -6.78
N GLN A 71 -12.14 -11.59 -7.54
CA GLN A 71 -13.02 -10.65 -8.23
C GLN A 71 -13.87 -11.33 -9.32
N ILE A 72 -13.30 -12.27 -10.05
CA ILE A 72 -14.07 -13.05 -11.04
C ILE A 72 -15.10 -13.93 -10.34
N ILE A 73 -14.74 -14.61 -9.25
CA ILE A 73 -15.68 -15.45 -8.46
C ILE A 73 -16.81 -14.59 -7.88
N LEU A 74 -16.49 -13.40 -7.34
CA LEU A 74 -17.50 -12.48 -6.81
C LEU A 74 -18.50 -12.05 -7.90
N ARG A 75 -18.01 -11.72 -9.09
CA ARG A 75 -18.85 -11.36 -10.24
C ARG A 75 -19.64 -12.57 -10.77
N ALA A 76 -19.03 -13.76 -10.78
CA ALA A 76 -19.72 -15.00 -11.17
C ALA A 76 -20.88 -15.31 -10.22
N ARG A 77 -20.67 -15.21 -8.91
CA ARG A 77 -21.75 -15.34 -7.89
C ARG A 77 -22.86 -14.34 -8.13
N ARG A 78 -22.55 -13.07 -8.26
CA ARG A 78 -23.57 -12.03 -8.53
C ARG A 78 -24.35 -12.28 -9.81
N ALA A 79 -23.72 -12.78 -10.85
CA ALA A 79 -24.36 -13.06 -12.13
C ALA A 79 -25.40 -14.20 -12.05
N VAL A 80 -25.22 -15.13 -11.10
CA VAL A 80 -26.11 -16.27 -10.86
C VAL A 80 -26.95 -16.12 -9.58
N GLY A 81 -27.06 -14.93 -9.04
CA GLY A 81 -27.85 -14.65 -7.84
C GLY A 81 -27.35 -15.32 -6.56
N ASP A 82 -26.05 -15.64 -6.49
CA ASP A 82 -25.41 -16.22 -5.31
C ASP A 82 -24.62 -15.15 -4.53
N ASP A 83 -24.54 -15.28 -3.23
CA ASP A 83 -23.70 -14.43 -2.40
C ASP A 83 -22.56 -15.19 -1.71
N GLY A 84 -21.60 -14.41 -1.19
CA GLY A 84 -20.41 -15.00 -0.55
C GLY A 84 -20.69 -15.68 0.79
N GLN A 85 -21.84 -15.42 1.43
CA GLN A 85 -22.21 -15.98 2.72
C GLN A 85 -23.01 -17.27 2.56
N GLU A 86 -24.02 -17.26 1.71
CA GLU A 86 -24.89 -18.43 1.50
C GLU A 86 -24.24 -19.51 0.63
N GLN A 87 -23.43 -19.12 -0.36
CA GLN A 87 -22.66 -20.02 -1.24
C GLN A 87 -23.52 -21.17 -1.83
N ARG A 88 -24.72 -20.82 -2.31
CA ARG A 88 -25.71 -21.77 -2.80
C ARG A 88 -25.38 -22.35 -4.17
N VAL A 89 -24.61 -21.60 -4.98
CA VAL A 89 -24.22 -22.01 -6.33
C VAL A 89 -22.72 -22.31 -6.41
N ILE A 90 -21.88 -21.40 -5.91
CA ILE A 90 -20.43 -21.54 -5.93
C ILE A 90 -19.91 -21.54 -4.48
N ARG A 91 -19.43 -22.68 -4.02
CA ARG A 91 -18.86 -22.83 -2.67
C ARG A 91 -17.36 -22.65 -2.68
N THR A 92 -16.82 -21.90 -1.71
CA THR A 92 -15.39 -21.85 -1.45
C THR A 92 -14.94 -23.08 -0.67
N VAL A 93 -13.91 -23.77 -1.16
CA VAL A 93 -13.23 -24.87 -0.46
C VAL A 93 -11.98 -24.30 0.17
N PRO A 94 -11.91 -24.13 1.51
CA PRO A 94 -10.78 -23.50 2.18
C PRO A 94 -9.44 -24.13 1.80
N SER A 95 -8.44 -23.29 1.54
CA SER A 95 -7.07 -23.68 1.16
C SER A 95 -6.93 -24.46 -0.15
N PHE A 96 -8.02 -24.68 -0.91
CA PHE A 96 -7.98 -25.46 -2.14
C PHE A 96 -8.49 -24.67 -3.37
N GLY A 97 -9.73 -24.17 -3.34
CA GLY A 97 -10.31 -23.50 -4.50
C GLY A 97 -11.83 -23.34 -4.41
N PHE A 98 -12.53 -23.69 -5.48
CA PHE A 98 -13.98 -23.47 -5.60
C PHE A 98 -14.70 -24.72 -6.14
N ARG A 99 -15.97 -24.87 -5.77
CA ARG A 99 -16.80 -25.99 -6.21
C ARG A 99 -18.19 -25.50 -6.59
N TRP A 100 -18.71 -26.01 -7.70
CA TRP A 100 -20.12 -25.85 -8.02
C TRP A 100 -20.96 -26.76 -7.13
N VAL A 101 -22.06 -26.25 -6.55
CA VAL A 101 -22.88 -27.01 -5.60
C VAL A 101 -24.38 -26.98 -5.92
N ALA A 102 -24.84 -26.12 -6.82
CA ALA A 102 -26.23 -26.13 -7.27
C ALA A 102 -26.52 -27.36 -8.17
N GLU A 103 -27.74 -27.87 -8.10
CA GLU A 103 -28.19 -28.92 -9.02
C GLU A 103 -28.20 -28.44 -10.48
N VAL A 104 -27.73 -29.26 -11.40
CA VAL A 104 -27.54 -28.91 -12.80
C VAL A 104 -28.17 -29.98 -13.70
N GLU A 105 -29.03 -29.54 -14.59
CA GLU A 105 -29.59 -30.38 -15.67
C GLU A 105 -28.90 -30.04 -16.99
N PRO A 106 -28.23 -31.02 -17.64
CA PRO A 106 -27.69 -30.81 -18.96
C PRO A 106 -28.83 -30.77 -19.98
N VAL A 107 -28.88 -29.72 -20.80
CA VAL A 107 -29.89 -29.56 -21.87
C VAL A 107 -29.29 -30.03 -23.18
N ALA A 108 -29.86 -31.08 -23.76
CA ALA A 108 -29.46 -31.58 -25.09
C ALA A 108 -29.98 -30.66 -26.19
N ALA A 109 -29.23 -30.53 -27.31
CA ALA A 109 -29.49 -29.62 -28.42
C ALA A 109 -30.85 -29.77 -29.15
N ALA A 110 -31.72 -30.68 -28.70
CA ALA A 110 -33.00 -31.01 -29.35
C ALA A 110 -34.23 -30.23 -28.81
N GLU A 111 -34.13 -29.43 -27.76
CA GLU A 111 -35.28 -28.72 -27.18
C GLU A 111 -35.31 -27.21 -27.44
N GLN A 112 -34.53 -26.74 -28.40
CA GLN A 112 -34.62 -25.34 -28.84
C GLN A 112 -35.68 -25.23 -29.95
N THR A 113 -36.92 -24.99 -29.56
CA THR A 113 -37.98 -24.59 -30.51
C THR A 113 -37.71 -23.14 -30.92
N PRO A 114 -37.47 -22.85 -32.22
CA PRO A 114 -37.30 -21.47 -32.66
C PRO A 114 -38.65 -20.74 -32.60
N PRO A 115 -38.68 -19.44 -32.30
CA PRO A 115 -39.90 -18.65 -32.40
C PRO A 115 -40.40 -18.63 -33.86
N PRO A 116 -41.73 -18.60 -34.10
CA PRO A 116 -42.31 -18.78 -35.44
C PRO A 116 -41.85 -17.66 -36.38
N GLY A 117 -41.29 -18.10 -37.50
CA GLY A 117 -40.77 -17.23 -38.54
C GLY A 117 -41.87 -16.45 -39.24
N VAL A 118 -41.61 -15.19 -39.45
CA VAL A 118 -42.39 -14.32 -40.36
C VAL A 118 -41.87 -14.55 -41.79
N ALA A 119 -42.71 -15.16 -42.63
CA ALA A 119 -42.45 -15.32 -44.04
C ALA A 119 -42.63 -14.00 -44.82
N PRO A 120 -41.93 -13.79 -45.94
CA PRO A 120 -42.01 -12.54 -46.71
C PRO A 120 -43.26 -12.53 -47.63
N GLY A 121 -44.13 -11.58 -47.44
CA GLY A 121 -45.28 -11.30 -48.30
C GLY A 121 -45.08 -9.99 -49.07
N ARG A 122 -45.35 -10.07 -50.36
CA ARG A 122 -45.25 -9.06 -51.44
C ARG A 122 -46.48 -8.12 -51.48
N PRO A 123 -46.47 -7.00 -52.29
CA PRO A 123 -47.01 -5.70 -51.90
C PRO A 123 -48.37 -5.32 -52.46
N GLU A 124 -48.89 -4.19 -51.89
CA GLU A 124 -49.82 -3.17 -52.46
C GLU A 124 -51.34 -3.51 -52.54
N PRO A 125 -52.26 -2.50 -52.63
CA PRO A 125 -52.14 -1.05 -52.60
C PRO A 125 -53.18 -0.23 -51.77
N ALA A 126 -52.97 1.09 -51.73
CA ALA A 126 -53.89 2.25 -51.76
C ALA A 126 -54.68 2.69 -50.52
N ALA A 127 -54.30 3.87 -50.09
CA ALA A 127 -54.90 5.08 -49.51
C ALA A 127 -56.45 5.16 -49.37
N PRO A 128 -57.05 6.20 -48.67
CA PRO A 128 -56.51 7.54 -48.41
C PRO A 128 -56.93 8.24 -47.09
N GLU A 129 -56.27 9.37 -46.83
CA GLU A 129 -56.75 10.65 -46.29
C GLU A 129 -57.05 10.86 -44.79
N GLY A 130 -56.34 11.85 -44.25
CA GLY A 130 -56.69 12.51 -43.01
C GLY A 130 -55.61 13.49 -42.50
N ALA A 131 -55.72 14.70 -42.92
CA ALA A 131 -54.79 15.83 -42.73
C ALA A 131 -54.47 16.19 -41.28
N THR A 132 -53.22 16.65 -41.02
CA THR A 132 -52.95 17.96 -40.40
C THR A 132 -51.46 18.33 -40.47
N SER A 133 -51.21 19.60 -40.65
CA SER A 133 -50.11 20.38 -41.16
C SER A 133 -48.73 20.31 -40.45
N PRO A 134 -47.67 20.84 -41.08
CA PRO A 134 -46.30 20.46 -40.88
C PRO A 134 -45.52 21.40 -39.95
N VAL A 135 -44.69 20.85 -39.09
CA VAL A 135 -43.60 21.58 -38.46
C VAL A 135 -42.34 21.43 -39.34
N ARG A 136 -41.87 22.54 -39.86
CA ARG A 136 -40.67 22.67 -40.69
C ARG A 136 -39.44 22.35 -39.87
N LEU A 137 -38.80 21.21 -40.08
CA LEU A 137 -37.41 20.92 -39.70
C LEU A 137 -36.49 21.40 -40.84
N VAL A 138 -35.76 22.47 -40.56
CA VAL A 138 -34.68 22.96 -41.43
C VAL A 138 -33.55 21.94 -41.41
N ARG A 139 -33.38 21.22 -42.50
CA ARG A 139 -32.24 20.35 -42.74
C ARG A 139 -31.01 21.20 -43.04
N SER A 140 -30.12 21.33 -42.06
CA SER A 140 -28.78 21.87 -42.29
C SER A 140 -27.87 20.75 -42.87
N ARG A 141 -27.80 20.72 -44.18
CA ARG A 141 -26.91 19.81 -44.97
C ARG A 141 -25.39 20.08 -44.72
N HIS A 142 -25.07 21.16 -44.01
CA HIS A 142 -23.69 21.57 -43.73
C HIS A 142 -23.05 20.89 -42.53
N LEU A 143 -23.81 20.32 -41.59
CA LEU A 143 -23.25 19.66 -40.42
C LEU A 143 -22.76 18.22 -40.73
N LEU A 144 -23.38 17.52 -41.68
CA LEU A 144 -22.92 16.19 -42.12
C LEU A 144 -21.63 16.25 -42.94
N GLY A 145 -21.45 17.32 -43.72
CA GLY A 145 -20.20 17.54 -44.47
C GLY A 145 -19.02 17.92 -43.56
N ALA A 146 -19.27 18.69 -42.51
CA ALA A 146 -18.23 19.08 -41.54
C ALA A 146 -17.79 17.88 -40.66
N MET A 147 -18.73 17.03 -40.25
CA MET A 147 -18.38 15.80 -39.52
C MET A 147 -17.62 14.79 -40.39
N ALA A 148 -18.01 14.59 -41.64
CA ALA A 148 -17.29 13.73 -42.56
C ALA A 148 -15.88 14.24 -42.85
N ALA A 149 -15.68 15.54 -42.99
CA ALA A 149 -14.38 16.18 -43.17
C ALA A 149 -13.49 16.06 -41.91
N LEU A 150 -14.08 16.18 -40.71
CA LEU A 150 -13.34 15.99 -39.42
C LEU A 150 -12.89 14.53 -39.23
N VAL A 151 -13.76 13.58 -39.53
CA VAL A 151 -13.42 12.15 -39.45
C VAL A 151 -12.34 11.79 -40.48
N ALA A 152 -12.42 12.32 -41.70
CA ALA A 152 -11.40 12.11 -42.73
C ALA A 152 -10.07 12.78 -42.35
N ALA A 153 -10.07 13.97 -41.74
CA ALA A 153 -8.87 14.63 -41.24
C ALA A 153 -8.23 13.87 -40.06
N LEU A 154 -9.02 13.35 -39.14
CA LEU A 154 -8.54 12.54 -38.01
C LEU A 154 -7.98 11.17 -38.51
N ALA A 155 -8.62 10.56 -39.49
CA ALA A 155 -8.12 9.34 -40.11
C ALA A 155 -6.81 9.57 -40.88
N LEU A 156 -6.64 10.68 -41.56
CA LEU A 156 -5.41 11.08 -42.24
C LEU A 156 -4.30 11.39 -41.23
N ALA A 157 -4.63 12.07 -40.12
CA ALA A 157 -3.68 12.35 -39.04
C ALA A 157 -3.24 11.07 -38.34
N ALA A 158 -4.14 10.10 -38.10
CA ALA A 158 -3.81 8.79 -37.55
C ALA A 158 -2.95 7.97 -38.52
N ALA A 159 -3.27 7.99 -39.83
CA ALA A 159 -2.50 7.29 -40.84
C ALA A 159 -1.09 7.90 -41.02
N THR A 160 -0.96 9.23 -40.97
CA THR A 160 0.36 9.90 -41.02
C THR A 160 1.15 9.66 -39.75
N TRP A 161 0.53 9.63 -38.59
CA TRP A 161 1.21 9.28 -37.34
C TRP A 161 1.67 7.82 -37.32
N TRP A 162 0.82 6.91 -37.80
CA TRP A 162 1.18 5.51 -37.94
C TRP A 162 2.32 5.31 -38.97
N TRP A 163 2.28 6.02 -40.09
CA TRP A 163 3.31 5.95 -41.15
C TRP A 163 4.64 6.58 -40.71
N VAL A 164 4.60 7.71 -39.99
CA VAL A 164 5.78 8.36 -39.39
C VAL A 164 6.34 7.54 -38.21
N GLY A 165 5.48 6.86 -37.44
CA GLY A 165 5.86 5.91 -36.41
C GLY A 165 6.52 4.65 -36.98
N ALA A 166 5.95 4.10 -38.06
CA ALA A 166 6.50 2.93 -38.78
C ALA A 166 7.84 3.24 -39.51
N ALA A 167 8.01 4.49 -39.98
CA ALA A 167 9.25 4.92 -40.63
C ALA A 167 10.40 5.24 -39.66
N ARG A 168 10.11 5.31 -38.34
CA ARG A 168 11.11 5.52 -37.29
C ARG A 168 11.41 4.29 -36.45
N SER A 169 10.76 3.15 -36.72
CA SER A 169 11.21 1.88 -36.15
C SER A 169 12.53 1.51 -36.83
N PRO A 170 13.66 1.43 -36.08
CA PRO A 170 14.85 0.84 -36.67
C PRO A 170 14.47 -0.58 -37.09
N THR A 171 14.74 -0.91 -38.35
CA THR A 171 14.69 -2.29 -38.83
C THR A 171 15.51 -3.14 -37.87
N PRO A 172 14.98 -4.23 -37.27
CA PRO A 172 15.80 -5.14 -36.52
C PRO A 172 16.89 -5.64 -37.49
N ASP A 173 18.15 -5.39 -37.16
CA ASP A 173 19.26 -6.08 -37.83
C ASP A 173 18.98 -7.58 -37.74
N ALA A 174 18.76 -8.20 -38.88
CA ALA A 174 18.48 -9.63 -39.00
C ALA A 174 19.65 -10.53 -38.56
N ASP A 175 20.78 -9.93 -38.22
CA ASP A 175 21.99 -10.58 -37.66
C ASP A 175 22.28 -10.25 -36.20
N ALA A 176 21.39 -9.51 -35.52
CA ALA A 176 21.48 -9.42 -34.06
C ALA A 176 20.94 -10.74 -33.48
N THR A 177 21.83 -11.67 -33.20
CA THR A 177 21.56 -12.76 -32.25
C THR A 177 20.85 -12.14 -31.04
N PRO A 178 19.68 -12.67 -30.61
CA PRO A 178 18.98 -12.16 -29.45
C PRO A 178 19.98 -12.18 -28.27
N ARG A 179 20.37 -10.99 -27.79
CA ARG A 179 21.12 -10.90 -26.54
C ARG A 179 20.22 -11.53 -25.50
N PRO A 180 20.65 -12.63 -24.83
CA PRO A 180 19.83 -13.23 -23.78
C PRO A 180 19.46 -12.11 -22.82
N GLY A 181 18.18 -11.93 -22.54
CA GLY A 181 17.68 -10.99 -21.54
C GLY A 181 18.48 -11.26 -20.28
N ALA A 182 19.27 -10.30 -19.79
CA ALA A 182 20.13 -10.50 -18.66
C ALA A 182 19.25 -10.69 -17.43
N GLY A 183 19.01 -11.93 -17.03
CA GLY A 183 18.39 -12.25 -15.75
C GLY A 183 19.34 -11.86 -14.61
N ALA A 184 18.78 -11.73 -13.40
CA ALA A 184 19.54 -11.27 -12.26
C ALA A 184 20.74 -12.17 -11.92
N VAL A 185 21.82 -11.56 -11.47
CA VAL A 185 23.00 -12.23 -10.92
C VAL A 185 22.88 -12.31 -9.41
N ILE A 186 22.98 -13.48 -8.84
CA ILE A 186 22.98 -13.74 -7.39
C ILE A 186 24.41 -13.98 -6.95
N VAL A 187 24.95 -13.14 -6.06
CA VAL A 187 26.28 -13.34 -5.47
C VAL A 187 26.11 -13.94 -4.07
N LEU A 188 26.71 -15.09 -3.81
CA LEU A 188 26.66 -15.76 -2.51
C LEU A 188 27.77 -15.26 -1.57
N PRO A 189 27.59 -15.43 -0.23
CA PRO A 189 28.65 -15.14 0.72
C PRO A 189 29.94 -15.91 0.40
N THR A 190 31.08 -15.21 0.45
CA THR A 190 32.39 -15.80 0.14
C THR A 190 32.77 -16.91 1.14
N GLU A 191 33.16 -18.06 0.65
CA GLU A 191 33.72 -19.12 1.48
C GLU A 191 35.16 -18.79 1.90
N LEU A 192 35.45 -18.86 3.19
CA LEU A 192 36.77 -18.61 3.75
C LEU A 192 37.37 -19.92 4.24
N ALA A 193 38.52 -20.32 3.71
CA ALA A 193 39.18 -21.58 4.12
C ALA A 193 39.92 -21.45 5.45
N GLN A 194 40.29 -20.25 5.89
CA GLN A 194 40.94 -19.92 7.16
C GLN A 194 40.36 -18.56 7.61
N ALA A 195 39.69 -18.51 8.77
CA ALA A 195 38.68 -17.48 8.96
C ALA A 195 38.90 -16.48 10.10
N ASP A 196 39.84 -16.65 11.02
CA ASP A 196 39.79 -15.98 12.32
C ASP A 196 40.11 -14.46 12.26
N ASP A 197 40.98 -14.01 11.33
CA ASP A 197 41.39 -12.62 11.21
C ASP A 197 40.64 -11.81 10.09
N VAL A 198 39.91 -12.51 9.22
CA VAL A 198 39.21 -11.91 8.06
C VAL A 198 37.74 -12.30 7.95
N ALA A 199 37.07 -12.54 9.08
CA ALA A 199 35.64 -12.94 9.11
C ALA A 199 34.72 -11.98 8.30
N TRP A 200 35.05 -10.67 8.28
CA TRP A 200 34.35 -9.69 7.51
C TRP A 200 34.32 -9.99 6.00
N ALA A 201 35.35 -10.67 5.49
CA ALA A 201 35.50 -10.95 4.06
C ALA A 201 34.38 -11.85 3.52
N ARG A 202 33.71 -12.63 4.38
CA ARG A 202 32.58 -13.44 3.97
C ARG A 202 31.46 -12.59 3.34
N LEU A 203 31.07 -11.50 3.96
CA LEU A 203 30.00 -10.60 3.49
C LEU A 203 30.57 -9.40 2.73
N GLY A 204 31.74 -8.89 3.11
CA GLY A 204 32.38 -7.77 2.44
C GLY A 204 32.77 -8.09 0.99
N LEU A 205 33.35 -9.26 0.74
CA LEU A 205 33.70 -9.66 -0.63
C LEU A 205 32.48 -10.01 -1.46
N MET A 206 31.44 -10.60 -0.86
CA MET A 206 30.13 -10.79 -1.51
C MET A 206 29.61 -9.47 -2.10
N ASP A 207 29.57 -8.44 -1.27
CA ASP A 207 29.09 -7.11 -1.67
C ASP A 207 30.02 -6.44 -2.68
N PHE A 208 31.35 -6.56 -2.48
CA PHE A 208 32.34 -6.04 -3.41
C PHE A 208 32.21 -6.65 -4.83
N ILE A 209 32.06 -7.98 -4.90
CA ILE A 209 31.84 -8.70 -6.16
C ILE A 209 30.55 -8.21 -6.80
N GLY A 210 29.45 -8.11 -6.03
CA GLY A 210 28.17 -7.62 -6.49
C GLY A 210 28.26 -6.20 -7.07
N ASP A 211 28.97 -5.30 -6.38
CA ASP A 211 29.16 -3.91 -6.82
C ASP A 211 29.99 -3.84 -8.12
N ARG A 212 31.06 -4.64 -8.24
CA ARG A 212 31.86 -4.72 -9.47
C ARG A 212 31.04 -5.20 -10.68
N LEU A 213 30.18 -6.20 -10.48
CA LEU A 213 29.31 -6.72 -11.54
C LEU A 213 28.22 -5.70 -11.92
N ARG A 214 27.62 -4.97 -10.93
CA ARG A 214 26.66 -3.88 -11.18
C ARG A 214 27.28 -2.74 -12.00
N ARG A 215 28.50 -2.30 -11.64
CA ARG A 215 29.22 -1.26 -12.42
C ARG A 215 29.51 -1.67 -13.86
N ALA A 216 29.62 -2.96 -14.12
CA ALA A 216 29.76 -3.50 -15.47
C ALA A 216 28.41 -3.67 -16.20
N GLY A 217 27.31 -3.15 -15.63
CA GLY A 217 25.98 -3.15 -16.25
C GLY A 217 25.22 -4.48 -16.12
N LEU A 218 25.61 -5.35 -15.18
CA LEU A 218 24.85 -6.56 -14.89
C LEU A 218 23.78 -6.28 -13.83
N PRO A 219 22.55 -6.81 -13.98
CA PRO A 219 21.53 -6.73 -12.95
C PRO A 219 21.89 -7.69 -11.79
N VAL A 220 22.34 -7.16 -10.67
CA VAL A 220 22.79 -7.95 -9.51
C VAL A 220 21.82 -7.72 -8.35
N ALA A 221 21.29 -8.82 -7.78
CA ALA A 221 20.48 -8.78 -6.58
C ALA A 221 21.25 -8.16 -5.41
N ALA A 222 20.57 -7.37 -4.58
CA ALA A 222 21.22 -6.73 -3.43
C ALA A 222 21.70 -7.78 -2.43
N SER A 223 22.90 -7.58 -1.86
CA SER A 223 23.50 -8.50 -0.88
C SER A 223 22.57 -8.76 0.32
N GLU A 224 21.84 -7.73 0.77
CA GLU A 224 20.84 -7.84 1.83
C GLU A 224 19.72 -8.83 1.47
N SER A 225 19.19 -8.75 0.25
CA SER A 225 18.11 -9.63 -0.23
C SER A 225 18.58 -11.10 -0.34
N VAL A 226 19.81 -11.30 -0.83
CA VAL A 226 20.40 -12.65 -0.91
C VAL A 226 20.61 -13.24 0.48
N LEU A 227 21.12 -12.46 1.44
CA LEU A 227 21.28 -12.92 2.83
C LEU A 227 19.95 -13.26 3.47
N SER A 228 18.92 -12.46 3.21
CA SER A 228 17.57 -12.70 3.71
C SER A 228 16.99 -14.00 3.16
N LEU A 229 17.18 -14.28 1.87
CA LEU A 229 16.81 -15.56 1.27
C LEU A 229 17.55 -16.74 1.91
N LEU A 230 18.86 -16.59 2.13
CA LEU A 230 19.66 -17.64 2.78
C LEU A 230 19.20 -17.90 4.21
N HIS A 231 18.80 -16.86 4.96
CA HIS A 231 18.24 -17.02 6.30
C HIS A 231 16.87 -17.70 6.30
N ALA A 232 16.03 -17.41 5.31
CA ALA A 232 14.72 -18.04 5.16
C ALA A 232 14.83 -19.56 4.93
N HIS A 233 15.94 -20.00 4.32
CA HIS A 233 16.25 -21.41 4.06
C HIS A 233 17.29 -21.99 5.04
N ALA A 234 17.48 -21.38 6.21
CA ALA A 234 18.45 -21.86 7.19
C ALA A 234 18.11 -23.29 7.63
N GLY A 235 19.04 -24.20 7.37
CA GLY A 235 18.88 -25.65 7.65
C GLY A 235 18.58 -26.51 6.41
N GLU A 236 18.29 -25.92 5.26
CA GLU A 236 18.16 -26.65 4.00
C GLU A 236 19.49 -26.60 3.22
N ARG A 237 19.78 -27.68 2.46
CA ARG A 237 20.91 -27.64 1.51
C ARG A 237 20.50 -26.76 0.32
N ILE A 238 21.08 -25.58 0.24
CA ILE A 238 20.78 -24.61 -0.82
C ILE A 238 21.35 -25.14 -2.14
N VAL A 239 20.44 -25.41 -3.09
CA VAL A 239 20.79 -25.78 -4.46
C VAL A 239 20.77 -24.51 -5.32
N PRO A 240 21.85 -24.17 -6.07
CA PRO A 240 21.91 -22.99 -6.89
C PRO A 240 20.73 -22.80 -7.86
N ALA A 241 20.22 -23.89 -8.42
CA ALA A 241 19.06 -23.88 -9.30
C ALA A 241 17.81 -23.32 -8.60
N ARG A 242 17.55 -23.70 -7.34
CA ARG A 242 16.40 -23.20 -6.58
C ARG A 242 16.50 -21.70 -6.30
N LEU A 243 17.70 -21.20 -5.94
CA LEU A 243 17.91 -19.76 -5.77
C LEU A 243 17.68 -18.99 -7.06
N ARG A 244 18.13 -19.53 -8.20
CA ARG A 244 17.88 -18.92 -9.52
C ARG A 244 16.37 -18.81 -9.80
N ASP A 245 15.60 -19.83 -9.52
CA ASP A 245 14.15 -19.84 -9.75
C ASP A 245 13.42 -18.84 -8.85
N GLU A 246 13.80 -18.74 -7.58
CA GLU A 246 13.18 -17.83 -6.63
C GLU A 246 13.42 -16.33 -6.93
N VAL A 247 14.56 -16.01 -7.54
CA VAL A 247 14.98 -14.64 -7.88
C VAL A 247 14.79 -14.34 -9.37
N ALA A 248 14.28 -15.30 -10.15
CA ALA A 248 14.30 -15.23 -11.62
C ALA A 248 15.69 -14.90 -12.19
N GLY A 249 16.74 -15.41 -11.52
CA GLY A 249 18.15 -15.15 -11.84
C GLY A 249 18.67 -15.99 -13.01
N ASP A 250 19.64 -15.46 -13.75
CA ASP A 250 20.35 -16.22 -14.78
C ASP A 250 21.66 -16.82 -14.26
N TRP A 251 22.29 -16.15 -13.30
CA TRP A 251 23.60 -16.53 -12.80
C TRP A 251 23.64 -16.61 -11.28
N VAL A 252 24.28 -17.64 -10.73
CA VAL A 252 24.70 -17.71 -9.33
C VAL A 252 26.21 -17.67 -9.27
N VAL A 253 26.74 -16.74 -8.50
CA VAL A 253 28.17 -16.50 -8.33
C VAL A 253 28.61 -16.99 -6.97
N HIS A 254 29.49 -17.98 -6.96
CA HIS A 254 30.18 -18.51 -5.79
C HIS A 254 31.58 -17.95 -5.73
N SER A 255 32.06 -17.60 -4.57
CA SER A 255 33.44 -17.18 -4.38
C SER A 255 34.10 -17.88 -3.19
N ARG A 256 35.40 -18.13 -3.31
CA ARG A 256 36.21 -18.77 -2.28
C ARG A 256 37.54 -18.04 -2.15
N ALA A 257 37.91 -17.67 -0.92
CA ALA A 257 39.20 -17.06 -0.62
C ALA A 257 40.11 -18.02 0.15
N LEU A 258 41.32 -18.21 -0.34
CA LEU A 258 42.35 -19.11 0.17
C LEU A 258 43.63 -18.32 0.41
N ARG A 259 44.26 -18.50 1.56
CA ARG A 259 45.58 -17.90 1.83
C ARG A 259 46.68 -18.96 1.61
N ARG A 260 47.63 -18.65 0.76
CA ARG A 260 48.81 -19.48 0.50
C ARG A 260 50.09 -18.71 0.84
N GLY A 261 50.60 -18.89 2.04
CA GLY A 261 51.69 -18.09 2.59
C GLY A 261 51.31 -16.61 2.71
N ALA A 262 52.00 -15.74 2.01
CA ALA A 262 51.75 -14.29 2.01
C ALA A 262 50.73 -13.81 0.94
N VAL A 263 50.23 -14.73 0.09
CA VAL A 263 49.38 -14.39 -1.05
C VAL A 263 47.94 -14.92 -0.84
N TRP A 264 46.98 -14.08 -1.14
CA TRP A 264 45.56 -14.48 -1.24
C TRP A 264 45.26 -14.95 -2.66
N ARG A 265 44.56 -16.07 -2.76
CA ARG A 265 43.92 -16.52 -4.00
C ARG A 265 42.42 -16.48 -3.82
N VAL A 266 41.75 -15.72 -4.66
CA VAL A 266 40.29 -15.63 -4.71
C VAL A 266 39.82 -16.31 -5.99
N GLU A 267 38.97 -17.32 -5.83
CA GLU A 267 38.34 -18.08 -6.92
C GLU A 267 36.89 -17.65 -7.02
N ILE A 268 36.41 -17.33 -8.22
CA ILE A 268 35.01 -16.99 -8.49
C ILE A 268 34.49 -17.94 -9.55
N THR A 269 33.33 -18.55 -9.29
CA THR A 269 32.62 -19.40 -10.23
C THR A 269 31.23 -18.82 -10.46
N ALA A 270 30.86 -18.51 -11.70
CA ALA A 270 29.53 -18.13 -12.10
C ALA A 270 28.84 -19.31 -12.82
N GLU A 271 27.72 -19.79 -12.29
CA GLU A 271 26.92 -20.87 -12.85
C GLU A 271 25.68 -20.31 -13.54
N GLY A 272 25.54 -20.53 -14.85
CA GLY A 272 24.41 -20.11 -15.66
C GLY A 272 23.26 -21.12 -15.67
N ARG A 273 22.13 -20.74 -16.29
CA ARG A 273 20.94 -21.62 -16.50
C ARG A 273 21.23 -22.80 -17.44
N ASP A 274 22.19 -22.63 -18.34
CA ASP A 274 22.63 -23.63 -19.33
C ASP A 274 23.69 -24.58 -18.78
N ASP A 275 23.85 -24.66 -17.46
CA ASP A 275 24.94 -25.39 -16.77
C ASP A 275 26.37 -24.97 -17.21
N ALA A 276 26.49 -23.88 -17.96
CA ALA A 276 27.78 -23.33 -18.34
C ALA A 276 28.39 -22.59 -17.14
N ALA A 277 29.42 -23.16 -16.55
CA ALA A 277 30.22 -22.54 -15.51
C ALA A 277 31.32 -21.63 -16.13
N ARG A 278 31.50 -20.44 -15.56
CA ARG A 278 32.60 -19.53 -15.85
C ARG A 278 33.48 -19.44 -14.59
N HIS A 279 34.76 -19.73 -14.76
CA HIS A 279 35.71 -19.71 -13.66
C HIS A 279 36.70 -18.59 -13.83
N ALA A 280 36.98 -17.88 -12.75
CA ALA A 280 38.01 -16.85 -12.71
C ALA A 280 38.74 -16.92 -11.38
N PHE A 281 40.00 -16.47 -11.34
CA PHE A 281 40.73 -16.33 -10.08
C PHE A 281 41.63 -15.11 -10.11
N GLY A 282 42.00 -14.59 -8.94
CA GLY A 282 42.98 -13.53 -8.75
C GLY A 282 43.93 -13.89 -7.62
N GLU A 283 45.18 -13.46 -7.74
CA GLU A 283 46.21 -13.70 -6.73
C GLU A 283 46.93 -12.41 -6.40
N HIS A 284 46.94 -12.01 -5.14
CA HIS A 284 47.63 -10.82 -4.66
C HIS A 284 47.92 -10.94 -3.16
N ALA A 285 48.91 -10.19 -2.64
CA ALA A 285 49.16 -10.11 -1.20
C ALA A 285 48.00 -9.45 -0.44
N ASP A 286 47.30 -8.53 -1.10
CA ASP A 286 46.08 -7.89 -0.59
C ASP A 286 44.82 -8.62 -1.08
N LEU A 287 43.89 -8.89 -0.17
CA LEU A 287 42.67 -9.68 -0.42
C LEU A 287 41.70 -8.97 -1.36
N VAL A 288 41.53 -7.65 -1.20
CA VAL A 288 40.60 -6.84 -2.04
C VAL A 288 41.14 -6.77 -3.47
N ARG A 289 42.45 -6.57 -3.65
CA ARG A 289 43.07 -6.58 -4.99
C ARG A 289 43.03 -7.97 -5.65
N ALA A 290 43.18 -9.06 -4.89
CA ALA A 290 42.99 -10.40 -5.41
C ALA A 290 41.53 -10.61 -5.91
N THR A 291 40.55 -10.09 -5.16
CA THR A 291 39.16 -10.14 -5.56
C THR A 291 38.87 -9.29 -6.80
N ASP A 292 39.42 -8.09 -6.87
CA ASP A 292 39.25 -7.23 -8.03
C ASP A 292 39.82 -7.85 -9.33
N GLN A 293 41.01 -8.48 -9.26
CA GLN A 293 41.56 -9.23 -10.37
C GLN A 293 40.69 -10.41 -10.80
N ALA A 294 40.11 -11.14 -9.84
CA ALA A 294 39.19 -12.25 -10.13
C ALA A 294 37.91 -11.75 -10.80
N CYS A 295 37.34 -10.64 -10.32
CA CYS A 295 36.16 -9.98 -10.92
C CYS A 295 36.48 -9.51 -12.38
N GLY A 296 37.61 -8.84 -12.61
CA GLY A 296 37.99 -8.41 -13.94
C GLY A 296 38.10 -9.57 -14.95
N ARG A 297 38.66 -10.71 -14.52
CA ARG A 297 38.74 -11.92 -15.35
C ARG A 297 37.38 -12.56 -15.59
N LEU A 298 36.49 -12.56 -14.56
CA LEU A 298 35.13 -13.03 -14.73
C LEU A 298 34.32 -12.16 -15.71
N LEU A 299 34.41 -10.85 -15.59
CA LEU A 299 33.78 -9.90 -16.50
C LEU A 299 34.24 -10.09 -17.95
N ALA A 300 35.54 -10.26 -18.17
CA ALA A 300 36.09 -10.58 -19.48
C ALA A 300 35.54 -11.89 -20.05
N ALA A 301 35.41 -12.93 -19.19
CA ALA A 301 34.81 -14.21 -19.57
C ALA A 301 33.29 -14.14 -19.86
N LEU A 302 32.63 -13.11 -19.33
CA LEU A 302 31.20 -12.78 -19.59
C LEU A 302 31.03 -11.79 -20.77
N GLY A 303 32.13 -11.42 -21.46
CA GLY A 303 32.13 -10.47 -22.59
C GLY A 303 31.78 -9.03 -22.16
N ARG A 304 32.14 -8.65 -20.94
CA ARG A 304 31.93 -7.31 -20.37
C ARG A 304 33.24 -6.56 -20.22
N ASP A 305 33.18 -5.23 -20.19
CA ASP A 305 34.34 -4.42 -19.91
C ASP A 305 34.88 -4.72 -18.51
N ALA A 306 36.12 -5.10 -18.44
CA ALA A 306 36.83 -5.43 -17.21
C ALA A 306 37.50 -4.21 -16.55
N ALA A 307 37.52 -3.05 -17.21
CA ALA A 307 38.15 -1.85 -16.67
C ALA A 307 37.44 -1.40 -15.39
N GLY A 308 38.16 -1.32 -14.29
CA GLY A 308 37.72 -0.80 -13.02
C GLY A 308 38.59 0.38 -12.59
N PRO A 309 38.09 1.25 -11.67
CA PRO A 309 38.91 2.29 -11.08
C PRO A 309 40.10 1.67 -10.34
N ASP A 310 41.22 2.44 -10.28
CA ASP A 310 42.35 2.05 -9.42
C ASP A 310 41.88 2.02 -7.96
N VAL A 311 41.98 0.85 -7.34
CA VAL A 311 41.39 0.60 -6.01
C VAL A 311 42.47 0.91 -4.96
N ASP A 312 42.26 1.96 -4.14
CA ASP A 312 42.97 2.06 -2.87
C ASP A 312 42.53 0.88 -1.97
N ALA A 313 43.40 -0.12 -1.85
CA ALA A 313 43.10 -1.35 -1.12
C ALA A 313 42.75 -1.10 0.34
N GLY A 314 43.40 -0.16 1.01
CA GLY A 314 43.16 0.13 2.42
C GLY A 314 41.80 0.80 2.67
N LEU A 315 41.43 1.76 1.78
CA LEU A 315 40.12 2.40 1.85
C LEU A 315 39.00 1.41 1.50
N SER A 316 39.20 0.64 0.42
CA SER A 316 38.22 -0.37 -0.01
C SER A 316 38.01 -1.45 1.03
N GLU A 317 39.06 -1.96 1.67
CA GLU A 317 38.91 -2.91 2.78
C GLU A 317 38.08 -2.34 3.92
N ARG A 318 38.33 -1.09 4.31
CA ARG A 318 37.58 -0.41 5.37
C ARG A 318 36.10 -0.27 5.02
N LEU A 319 35.79 0.16 3.80
CA LEU A 319 34.43 0.27 3.31
C LEU A 319 33.72 -1.09 3.30
N GLN A 320 34.41 -2.15 2.88
CA GLN A 320 33.85 -3.49 2.85
C GLN A 320 33.68 -4.07 4.25
N ARG A 321 34.58 -3.80 5.20
CA ARG A 321 34.40 -4.15 6.61
C ARG A 321 33.17 -3.48 7.23
N ALA A 322 32.99 -2.19 6.96
CA ALA A 322 31.80 -1.46 7.42
C ALA A 322 30.52 -2.00 6.77
N GLN A 323 30.57 -2.32 5.48
CA GLN A 323 29.44 -2.92 4.78
C GLN A 323 29.07 -4.31 5.33
N ALA A 324 30.08 -5.15 5.63
CA ALA A 324 29.85 -6.44 6.26
C ALA A 324 29.14 -6.31 7.63
N ALA A 325 29.56 -5.32 8.44
CA ALA A 325 28.93 -5.03 9.71
C ALA A 325 27.46 -4.54 9.51
N LEU A 326 27.20 -3.69 8.48
CA LEU A 326 25.84 -3.28 8.13
C LEU A 326 24.95 -4.45 7.72
N LEU A 327 25.47 -5.38 6.92
CA LEU A 327 24.77 -6.59 6.48
C LEU A 327 24.47 -7.54 7.66
N SER A 328 25.30 -7.49 8.71
CA SER A 328 25.09 -8.21 9.97
C SER A 328 24.19 -7.45 10.97
N ASN A 329 23.66 -6.29 10.59
CA ASN A 329 22.87 -5.37 11.45
C ASN A 329 23.66 -4.83 12.66
N GLU A 330 24.99 -4.72 12.54
CA GLU A 330 25.90 -4.22 13.58
C GLU A 330 26.25 -2.74 13.32
N LEU A 331 25.26 -1.84 13.47
CA LEU A 331 25.41 -0.42 13.13
C LEU A 331 26.57 0.26 13.89
N ASP A 332 26.71 -0.03 15.19
CA ASP A 332 27.79 0.55 16.01
C ASP A 332 29.17 0.08 15.56
N ALA A 333 29.29 -1.18 15.15
CA ALA A 333 30.55 -1.72 14.61
C ALA A 333 30.88 -1.02 13.27
N ALA A 334 29.91 -0.91 12.35
CA ALA A 334 30.08 -0.21 11.08
C ALA A 334 30.52 1.23 11.29
N ARG A 335 29.90 1.94 12.23
CA ARG A 335 30.22 3.32 12.57
C ARG A 335 31.64 3.47 13.11
N ARG A 336 32.06 2.59 14.06
CA ARG A 336 33.42 2.61 14.60
C ARG A 336 34.47 2.37 13.52
N ILE A 337 34.27 1.36 12.66
CA ILE A 337 35.19 1.05 11.55
C ILE A 337 35.43 2.26 10.67
N LEU A 338 34.38 3.03 10.33
CA LEU A 338 34.49 4.21 9.48
C LEU A 338 35.07 5.42 10.26
N ALA A 339 34.66 5.63 11.50
CA ALA A 339 35.10 6.77 12.32
C ALA A 339 36.59 6.67 12.71
N GLU A 340 37.10 5.44 12.89
CA GLU A 340 38.51 5.16 13.23
C GLU A 340 39.43 5.15 11.98
N ALA A 341 39.00 5.73 10.86
CA ALA A 341 39.82 5.85 9.66
C ALA A 341 41.09 6.67 9.92
N PRO A 342 42.24 6.27 9.35
CA PRO A 342 43.47 7.05 9.40
C PRO A 342 43.24 8.46 8.83
N ALA A 343 44.06 9.42 9.28
CA ALA A 343 43.96 10.82 8.86
C ALA A 343 43.95 10.97 7.30
N ALA A 344 44.72 10.16 6.59
CA ALA A 344 44.76 10.16 5.12
C ALA A 344 43.44 9.72 4.44
N GLN A 345 42.57 9.00 5.12
CA GLN A 345 41.27 8.50 4.59
C GLN A 345 40.04 9.25 5.12
N ARG A 346 40.19 10.04 6.20
CA ARG A 346 39.00 10.66 6.88
C ARG A 346 38.23 11.63 6.01
N ASP A 347 38.94 12.31 5.11
CA ASP A 347 38.37 13.32 4.23
C ASP A 347 37.92 12.73 2.88
N ASP A 348 38.07 11.42 2.69
CA ASP A 348 37.62 10.74 1.48
C ASP A 348 36.10 10.83 1.33
N PRO A 349 35.58 11.32 0.19
CA PRO A 349 34.15 11.54 -0.02
C PRO A 349 33.29 10.26 0.10
N ASP A 350 33.78 9.12 -0.41
CA ASP A 350 33.02 7.85 -0.34
C ASP A 350 32.97 7.31 1.09
N LEU A 351 34.07 7.45 1.87
CA LEU A 351 34.06 7.08 3.28
C LEU A 351 33.08 7.94 4.08
N ARG A 352 33.10 9.26 3.86
CA ARG A 352 32.19 10.20 4.53
C ARG A 352 30.74 9.96 4.16
N LEU A 353 30.45 9.69 2.87
CA LEU A 353 29.10 9.33 2.43
C LEU A 353 28.64 8.03 3.09
N ARG A 354 29.52 7.03 3.17
CA ARG A 354 29.19 5.75 3.84
C ARG A 354 28.92 5.94 5.32
N LEU A 355 29.71 6.75 6.01
CA LEU A 355 29.45 7.08 7.43
C LEU A 355 28.11 7.80 7.59
N ALA A 356 27.80 8.75 6.71
CA ALA A 356 26.51 9.44 6.71
C ALA A 356 25.33 8.46 6.48
N GLN A 357 25.48 7.45 5.62
CA GLN A 357 24.45 6.39 5.42
C GLN A 357 24.27 5.54 6.70
N VAL A 358 25.35 5.22 7.42
CA VAL A 358 25.27 4.51 8.71
C VAL A 358 24.55 5.36 9.74
N ASP A 359 24.94 6.64 9.87
CA ASP A 359 24.32 7.59 10.80
C ASP A 359 22.83 7.83 10.46
N PHE A 360 22.45 7.80 9.17
CA PHE A 360 21.05 7.86 8.74
C PHE A 360 20.25 6.66 9.24
N ARG A 361 20.79 5.44 9.11
CA ARG A 361 20.16 4.23 9.65
C ARG A 361 20.05 4.22 11.18
N ALA A 362 20.96 4.94 11.85
CA ALA A 362 20.94 5.16 13.30
C ALA A 362 19.98 6.29 13.73
N GLY A 363 19.26 6.94 12.79
CA GLY A 363 18.31 8.02 13.10
C GLY A 363 18.94 9.37 13.43
N LEU A 364 20.25 9.57 13.18
CA LEU A 364 20.99 10.80 13.51
C LEU A 364 20.79 11.89 12.43
N TYR A 365 19.54 12.15 12.04
CA TYR A 365 19.17 13.00 10.90
C TYR A 365 19.79 14.41 10.90
N PRO A 366 19.84 15.16 12.03
CA PRO A 366 20.48 16.49 12.03
C PRO A 366 21.95 16.42 11.64
N LYS A 367 22.72 15.48 12.22
CA LYS A 367 24.14 15.27 11.91
C LYS A 367 24.36 14.89 10.45
N VAL A 368 23.51 13.97 9.93
CA VAL A 368 23.60 13.54 8.53
C VAL A 368 23.31 14.69 7.58
N ARG A 369 22.34 15.56 7.90
CA ARG A 369 22.04 16.74 7.08
C ARG A 369 23.24 17.67 6.95
N GLU A 370 23.92 17.97 8.06
CA GLU A 370 25.14 18.80 8.02
C GLU A 370 26.23 18.17 7.15
N GLU A 371 26.39 16.86 7.23
CA GLU A 371 27.39 16.13 6.46
C GLU A 371 27.04 16.11 4.97
N VAL A 372 25.80 15.85 4.61
CA VAL A 372 25.31 15.87 3.22
C VAL A 372 25.50 17.25 2.59
N GLU A 373 25.21 18.34 3.31
CA GLU A 373 25.45 19.70 2.82
C GLU A 373 26.95 19.99 2.62
N ARG A 374 27.82 19.40 3.44
CA ARG A 374 29.26 19.48 3.23
C ARG A 374 29.71 18.71 2.01
N LEU A 375 29.22 17.46 1.83
CA LEU A 375 29.54 16.62 0.68
C LEU A 375 29.12 17.25 -0.64
N LEU A 376 27.97 17.93 -0.69
CA LEU A 376 27.49 18.61 -1.89
C LEU A 376 28.34 19.83 -2.31
N ARG A 377 29.21 20.34 -1.44
CA ARG A 377 30.14 21.43 -1.72
C ARG A 377 31.53 20.95 -2.16
N LEU A 378 31.81 19.66 -2.12
CA LEU A 378 33.08 19.09 -2.56
C LEU A 378 33.14 19.01 -4.09
N GLU A 379 34.38 19.09 -4.67
CA GLU A 379 34.60 18.83 -6.09
C GLU A 379 34.10 17.45 -6.52
N ALA A 380 34.15 16.46 -5.64
CA ALA A 380 33.60 15.13 -5.89
C ALA A 380 32.10 15.16 -6.24
N ALA A 381 31.37 16.17 -5.82
CA ALA A 381 29.94 16.36 -6.16
C ALA A 381 29.73 16.87 -7.60
N GLU A 382 30.77 17.19 -8.35
CA GLU A 382 30.70 17.45 -9.79
C GLU A 382 30.50 16.14 -10.58
N ALA A 383 30.92 14.98 -10.01
CA ALA A 383 30.66 13.68 -10.60
C ALA A 383 29.15 13.32 -10.44
N PRO A 384 28.40 13.13 -11.57
CA PRO A 384 26.94 12.99 -11.51
C PRO A 384 26.46 11.84 -10.61
N LEU A 385 27.14 10.71 -10.62
CA LEU A 385 26.75 9.54 -9.84
C LEU A 385 27.00 9.74 -8.33
N PHE A 386 28.12 10.39 -7.94
CA PHE A 386 28.36 10.71 -6.54
C PHE A 386 27.33 11.72 -6.04
N ARG A 387 27.07 12.79 -6.80
CA ARG A 387 26.04 13.78 -6.48
C ARG A 387 24.67 13.15 -6.33
N ALA A 388 24.30 12.25 -7.25
CA ALA A 388 23.03 11.52 -7.18
C ALA A 388 22.89 10.73 -5.86
N ARG A 389 23.93 10.03 -5.42
CA ARG A 389 23.93 9.27 -4.15
C ARG A 389 23.79 10.18 -2.93
N VAL A 390 24.44 11.34 -2.93
CA VAL A 390 24.35 12.31 -1.84
C VAL A 390 22.95 12.94 -1.79
N LEU A 391 22.39 13.31 -2.94
CA LEU A 391 21.02 13.85 -3.05
C LEU A 391 19.96 12.81 -2.64
N LEU A 392 20.14 11.54 -2.99
CA LEU A 392 19.26 10.47 -2.57
C LEU A 392 19.19 10.36 -1.04
N LEU A 393 20.35 10.47 -0.37
CA LEU A 393 20.40 10.47 1.09
C LEU A 393 19.72 11.71 1.69
N ARG A 394 19.93 12.91 1.10
CA ARG A 394 19.26 14.14 1.53
C ARG A 394 17.75 14.04 1.38
N ALA A 395 17.26 13.59 0.25
CA ALA A 395 15.84 13.36 0.00
C ALA A 395 15.24 12.37 1.00
N GLY A 396 15.98 11.33 1.37
CA GLY A 396 15.59 10.39 2.43
C GLY A 396 15.43 11.06 3.78
N ILE A 397 16.34 11.95 4.17
CA ILE A 397 16.25 12.75 5.40
C ILE A 397 15.04 13.68 5.34
N ASP A 398 14.87 14.41 4.24
CA ASP A 398 13.77 15.37 4.06
C ASP A 398 12.41 14.69 4.18
N ARG A 399 12.28 13.50 3.58
CA ARG A 399 11.07 12.68 3.73
C ARG A 399 10.81 12.25 5.17
N ARG A 400 11.85 11.91 5.93
CA ARG A 400 11.73 11.56 7.36
C ARG A 400 11.35 12.75 8.23
N LEU A 401 11.80 13.94 7.88
CA LEU A 401 11.52 15.20 8.57
C LEU A 401 10.26 15.91 8.04
N ASP A 402 9.41 15.21 7.27
CA ASP A 402 8.17 15.72 6.66
C ASP A 402 8.38 16.92 5.71
N GLN A 403 9.58 17.08 5.17
CA GLN A 403 9.92 18.10 4.17
C GLN A 403 9.69 17.58 2.74
N ARG A 404 8.40 17.46 2.38
CA ARG A 404 7.95 16.71 1.19
C ARG A 404 8.39 17.35 -0.12
N VAL A 405 8.30 18.69 -0.25
CA VAL A 405 8.67 19.42 -1.46
C VAL A 405 10.17 19.38 -1.73
N PRO A 406 11.06 19.64 -0.75
CA PRO A 406 12.50 19.42 -0.93
C PRO A 406 12.84 17.98 -1.34
N ALA A 407 12.19 16.98 -0.72
CA ALA A 407 12.41 15.58 -1.06
C ALA A 407 12.04 15.27 -2.52
N GLU A 408 10.86 15.70 -3.00
CA GLU A 408 10.43 15.51 -4.40
C GLU A 408 11.43 16.14 -5.39
N ARG A 409 11.90 17.36 -5.08
CA ARG A 409 12.88 18.04 -5.91
C ARG A 409 14.21 17.27 -6.01
N ASP A 410 14.75 16.81 -4.88
CA ASP A 410 16.02 16.11 -4.84
C ASP A 410 15.93 14.75 -5.53
N TYR A 411 14.85 13.97 -5.34
CA TYR A 411 14.62 12.75 -6.12
C TYR A 411 14.51 13.01 -7.62
N THR A 412 13.92 14.13 -8.02
CA THR A 412 13.83 14.51 -9.44
C THR A 412 15.21 14.84 -10.02
N GLU A 413 16.08 15.53 -9.25
CA GLU A 413 17.46 15.79 -9.65
C GLU A 413 18.27 14.49 -9.75
N VAL A 414 18.09 13.55 -8.82
CA VAL A 414 18.72 12.21 -8.89
C VAL A 414 18.36 11.52 -10.20
N LEU A 415 17.10 11.48 -10.58
CA LEU A 415 16.64 10.84 -11.81
C LEU A 415 17.25 11.51 -13.07
N ALA A 416 17.38 12.84 -13.06
CA ALA A 416 18.02 13.57 -14.15
C ALA A 416 19.52 13.27 -14.26
N LEU A 417 20.23 13.15 -13.13
CA LEU A 417 21.66 12.85 -13.08
C LEU A 417 21.98 11.40 -13.51
N VAL A 418 21.13 10.45 -13.10
CA VAL A 418 21.32 9.02 -13.42
C VAL A 418 20.96 8.75 -14.88
N GLY A 419 19.96 9.45 -15.42
CA GLY A 419 19.48 9.26 -16.79
C GLY A 419 18.77 7.91 -17.02
N PRO A 420 18.18 7.70 -18.21
CA PRO A 420 17.37 6.50 -18.49
C PRO A 420 18.19 5.21 -18.63
N ASP A 421 19.46 5.32 -19.03
CA ASP A 421 20.35 4.18 -19.26
C ASP A 421 21.33 3.94 -18.09
N GLY A 422 21.15 4.66 -16.98
CA GLY A 422 22.04 4.61 -15.83
C GLY A 422 21.74 3.44 -14.87
N ASP A 423 22.21 3.57 -13.64
CA ASP A 423 22.04 2.55 -12.59
C ASP A 423 20.56 2.29 -12.28
N ILE A 424 20.07 1.12 -12.67
CA ILE A 424 18.68 0.70 -12.55
C ILE A 424 18.21 0.67 -11.08
N ALA A 425 19.09 0.26 -10.15
CA ALA A 425 18.75 0.19 -8.74
C ALA A 425 18.57 1.60 -8.16
N LEU A 426 19.48 2.53 -8.49
CA LEU A 426 19.41 3.92 -8.07
C LEU A 426 18.19 4.64 -8.66
N GLN A 427 17.87 4.37 -9.94
CA GLN A 427 16.62 4.85 -10.57
C GLN A 427 15.39 4.35 -9.83
N GLY A 428 15.32 3.04 -9.55
CA GLY A 428 14.20 2.42 -8.86
C GLY A 428 13.99 2.99 -7.45
N GLU A 429 15.09 3.21 -6.71
CA GLU A 429 15.03 3.82 -5.37
C GLU A 429 14.57 5.28 -5.43
N ALA A 430 15.07 6.07 -6.37
CA ALA A 430 14.67 7.46 -6.55
C ALA A 430 13.20 7.60 -6.97
N LEU A 431 12.71 6.76 -7.88
CA LEU A 431 11.31 6.72 -8.30
C LEU A 431 10.40 6.32 -7.13
N ASN A 432 10.78 5.30 -6.36
CA ASN A 432 10.03 4.90 -5.16
C ASN A 432 9.96 6.04 -4.14
N GLY A 433 11.08 6.72 -3.88
CA GLY A 433 11.15 7.87 -2.98
C GLY A 433 10.32 9.05 -3.47
N ARG A 434 10.39 9.40 -4.77
CA ARG A 434 9.60 10.48 -5.37
C ARG A 434 8.11 10.16 -5.37
N GLY A 435 7.74 8.94 -5.69
CA GLY A 435 6.36 8.47 -5.64
C GLY A 435 5.75 8.62 -4.24
N MET A 436 6.51 8.27 -3.20
CA MET A 436 6.10 8.48 -1.82
C MET A 436 5.97 9.96 -1.44
N ALA A 437 6.91 10.83 -1.87
CA ALA A 437 6.82 12.26 -1.63
C ALA A 437 5.59 12.86 -2.34
N ARG A 438 5.33 12.48 -3.60
CA ARG A 438 4.15 12.88 -4.38
C ARG A 438 2.85 12.40 -3.76
N ALA A 439 2.79 11.17 -3.24
CA ALA A 439 1.63 10.66 -2.53
C ALA A 439 1.26 11.54 -1.33
N LEU A 440 2.26 11.94 -0.53
CA LEU A 440 2.08 12.82 0.61
C LEU A 440 1.75 14.28 0.24
N LEU A 441 2.06 14.70 -0.98
CA LEU A 441 1.69 16.02 -1.54
C LEU A 441 0.30 16.00 -2.20
N GLY A 442 -0.35 14.83 -2.32
CA GLY A 442 -1.63 14.68 -3.00
C GLY A 442 -1.52 14.55 -4.53
N HIS A 443 -0.31 14.43 -5.08
CA HIS A 443 -0.06 14.23 -6.52
C HIS A 443 -0.18 12.74 -6.88
N TYR A 444 -1.36 12.16 -6.70
CA TYR A 444 -1.60 10.71 -6.73
C TYR A 444 -1.30 10.03 -8.06
N ASP A 445 -1.63 10.67 -9.18
CA ASP A 445 -1.38 10.09 -10.51
C ASP A 445 0.13 9.98 -10.79
N GLY A 446 0.89 11.04 -10.49
CA GLY A 446 2.34 11.02 -10.60
C GLY A 446 3.01 10.06 -9.62
N ALA A 447 2.42 9.87 -8.42
CA ALA A 447 2.88 8.87 -7.46
C ALA A 447 2.68 7.43 -7.98
N LEU A 448 1.51 7.16 -8.57
CA LEU A 448 1.21 5.84 -9.16
C LEU A 448 2.12 5.52 -10.34
N GLU A 449 2.41 6.51 -11.20
CA GLU A 449 3.35 6.36 -12.32
C GLU A 449 4.76 6.03 -11.82
N ASP A 450 5.29 6.82 -10.89
CA ASP A 450 6.62 6.63 -10.32
C ASP A 450 6.76 5.26 -9.63
N LEU A 451 5.79 4.88 -8.79
CA LEU A 451 5.80 3.58 -8.10
C LEU A 451 5.65 2.41 -9.07
N GLY A 452 4.84 2.56 -10.12
CA GLY A 452 4.71 1.56 -11.19
C GLY A 452 6.02 1.33 -11.92
N GLN A 453 6.73 2.40 -12.29
CA GLN A 453 8.04 2.32 -12.91
C GLN A 453 9.10 1.76 -11.94
N ALA A 454 9.12 2.21 -10.69
CA ALA A 454 10.01 1.68 -9.66
C ALA A 454 9.86 0.15 -9.51
N ARG A 455 8.61 -0.35 -9.52
CA ARG A 455 8.32 -1.78 -9.42
C ARG A 455 8.88 -2.57 -10.60
N ILE A 456 8.76 -2.04 -11.82
CA ILE A 456 9.31 -2.66 -13.03
C ILE A 456 10.84 -2.73 -12.93
N LEU A 457 11.50 -1.64 -12.51
CA LEU A 457 12.96 -1.59 -12.36
C LEU A 457 13.43 -2.54 -11.25
N ALA A 458 12.76 -2.56 -10.10
CA ALA A 458 13.06 -3.49 -9.02
C ALA A 458 12.94 -4.97 -9.47
N ALA A 459 11.90 -5.31 -10.25
CA ALA A 459 11.77 -6.64 -10.82
C ALA A 459 12.90 -6.99 -11.79
N ARG A 460 13.40 -6.01 -12.57
CA ARG A 460 14.54 -6.21 -13.49
C ARG A 460 15.85 -6.45 -12.77
N THR A 461 16.03 -5.94 -11.56
CA THR A 461 17.24 -6.24 -10.76
C THR A 461 17.21 -7.66 -10.17
N GLY A 462 16.10 -8.37 -10.26
CA GLY A 462 15.92 -9.68 -9.60
C GLY A 462 15.97 -9.60 -8.08
N ASP A 463 15.64 -8.44 -7.51
CA ASP A 463 15.61 -8.21 -6.06
C ASP A 463 14.16 -8.26 -5.54
N PRO A 464 13.71 -9.41 -5.00
CA PRO A 464 12.34 -9.54 -4.52
C PRO A 464 12.05 -8.66 -3.29
N LEU A 465 13.06 -8.33 -2.48
CA LEU A 465 12.89 -7.43 -1.35
C LEU A 465 12.67 -5.98 -1.83
N ALA A 466 13.38 -5.55 -2.90
CA ALA A 466 13.13 -4.25 -3.53
C ALA A 466 11.70 -4.17 -4.11
N VAL A 467 11.21 -5.24 -4.75
CA VAL A 467 9.82 -5.32 -5.22
C VAL A 467 8.84 -5.20 -4.06
N ALA A 468 9.06 -5.94 -2.97
CA ALA A 468 8.21 -5.86 -1.78
C ALA A 468 8.20 -4.45 -1.15
N ARG A 469 9.34 -3.75 -1.13
CA ARG A 469 9.42 -2.35 -0.67
C ARG A 469 8.56 -1.41 -1.53
N VAL A 470 8.54 -1.57 -2.84
CA VAL A 470 7.68 -0.77 -3.72
C VAL A 470 6.21 -1.15 -3.55
N ASP A 471 5.89 -2.43 -3.42
CA ASP A 471 4.52 -2.89 -3.15
C ASP A 471 3.99 -2.35 -1.80
N ALA A 472 4.86 -2.22 -0.79
CA ALA A 472 4.54 -1.55 0.47
C ALA A 472 4.24 -0.05 0.26
N SER A 473 5.01 0.63 -0.59
CA SER A 473 4.76 2.04 -0.95
C SER A 473 3.44 2.20 -1.71
N LEU A 474 3.06 1.26 -2.57
CA LEU A 474 1.74 1.22 -3.22
C LEU A 474 0.62 1.05 -2.19
N GLY A 475 0.80 0.19 -1.19
CA GLY A 475 -0.14 0.06 -0.07
C GLY A 475 -0.31 1.37 0.72
N PHE A 476 0.79 2.05 0.98
CA PHE A 476 0.74 3.37 1.62
C PHE A 476 0.05 4.43 0.74
N LEU A 477 0.28 4.43 -0.57
CA LEU A 477 -0.43 5.30 -1.52
C LEU A 477 -1.95 5.10 -1.43
N GLU A 478 -2.44 3.86 -1.39
CA GLU A 478 -3.88 3.60 -1.25
C GLU A 478 -4.43 4.09 0.10
N LYS A 479 -3.63 4.01 1.19
CA LYS A 479 -4.00 4.59 2.50
C LYS A 479 -4.19 6.10 2.41
N VAL A 480 -3.23 6.83 1.84
CA VAL A 480 -3.32 8.31 1.77
C VAL A 480 -4.35 8.80 0.73
N ARG A 481 -4.78 7.93 -0.19
CA ARG A 481 -5.91 8.17 -1.11
C ARG A 481 -7.28 7.94 -0.47
N GLY A 482 -7.34 7.61 0.83
CA GLY A 482 -8.58 7.29 1.53
C GLY A 482 -9.17 5.92 1.14
N ARG A 483 -8.34 4.94 0.80
CA ARG A 483 -8.76 3.57 0.44
C ARG A 483 -8.21 2.53 1.42
N PRO A 484 -8.59 2.59 2.70
CA PRO A 484 -7.96 1.78 3.74
C PRO A 484 -8.15 0.27 3.53
N ALA A 485 -9.25 -0.19 2.93
CA ALA A 485 -9.45 -1.62 2.65
C ALA A 485 -8.43 -2.17 1.64
N GLN A 486 -8.16 -1.41 0.57
CA GLN A 486 -7.15 -1.77 -0.43
C GLN A 486 -5.74 -1.66 0.16
N ALA A 487 -5.49 -0.62 0.96
CA ALA A 487 -4.22 -0.44 1.66
C ALA A 487 -3.92 -1.63 2.60
N ALA A 488 -4.87 -2.06 3.41
CA ALA A 488 -4.71 -3.20 4.32
C ALA A 488 -4.37 -4.49 3.57
N GLU A 489 -5.03 -4.76 2.44
CA GLU A 489 -4.74 -5.92 1.59
C GLU A 489 -3.31 -5.88 1.02
N HIS A 490 -2.87 -4.73 0.50
CA HIS A 490 -1.52 -4.55 -0.02
C HIS A 490 -0.46 -4.71 1.08
N ILE A 491 -0.66 -4.05 2.22
CA ILE A 491 0.29 -4.09 3.34
C ILE A 491 0.37 -5.52 3.92
N ALA A 492 -0.76 -6.21 4.11
CA ALA A 492 -0.77 -7.57 4.65
C ALA A 492 0.01 -8.55 3.76
N ARG A 493 -0.07 -8.39 2.43
CA ARG A 493 0.71 -9.17 1.46
C ARG A 493 2.21 -8.94 1.62
N THR A 494 2.62 -7.68 1.67
CA THR A 494 4.04 -7.31 1.81
C THR A 494 4.63 -7.75 3.16
N LEU A 495 3.84 -7.80 4.23
CA LEU A 495 4.28 -8.34 5.52
C LEU A 495 4.70 -9.81 5.43
N GLY A 496 4.02 -10.61 4.60
CA GLY A 496 4.41 -11.99 4.31
C GLY A 496 5.82 -12.07 3.70
N GLU A 497 6.10 -11.23 2.70
CA GLU A 497 7.40 -11.16 2.05
C GLU A 497 8.49 -10.64 3.01
N PHE A 498 8.25 -9.56 3.75
CA PHE A 498 9.23 -9.04 4.72
C PHE A 498 9.53 -10.04 5.84
N ARG A 499 8.54 -10.84 6.27
CA ARG A 499 8.77 -11.93 7.23
C ARG A 499 9.61 -13.03 6.60
N ARG A 500 9.33 -13.42 5.36
CA ARG A 500 10.08 -14.42 4.60
C ARG A 500 11.55 -14.00 4.44
N PHE A 501 11.79 -12.72 4.13
CA PHE A 501 13.15 -12.18 3.97
C PHE A 501 13.81 -11.76 5.28
N GLY A 502 13.15 -11.84 6.43
CA GLY A 502 13.72 -11.39 7.71
C GLY A 502 14.02 -9.88 7.74
N ALA A 503 13.36 -9.08 6.89
CA ALA A 503 13.50 -7.64 6.78
C ALA A 503 12.80 -6.94 7.96
N ILE A 504 13.44 -6.93 9.13
CA ILE A 504 12.84 -6.55 10.41
C ILE A 504 12.36 -5.10 10.43
N TYR A 505 13.15 -4.20 9.85
CA TYR A 505 12.79 -2.78 9.82
C TYR A 505 11.50 -2.55 9.03
N GLU A 506 11.40 -3.11 7.83
CA GLU A 506 10.21 -3.05 6.98
C GLU A 506 9.03 -3.78 7.61
N LEU A 507 9.27 -4.95 8.20
CA LEU A 507 8.25 -5.73 8.89
C LEU A 507 7.61 -4.92 10.01
N VAL A 508 8.40 -4.24 10.83
CA VAL A 508 7.92 -3.37 11.91
C VAL A 508 7.18 -2.17 11.34
N SER A 509 7.77 -1.47 10.36
CA SER A 509 7.16 -0.28 9.74
C SER A 509 5.79 -0.60 9.14
N MET A 510 5.67 -1.73 8.46
CA MET A 510 4.43 -2.15 7.82
C MET A 510 3.41 -2.72 8.82
N SER A 511 3.85 -3.32 9.92
CA SER A 511 2.93 -3.72 11.00
C SER A 511 2.27 -2.50 11.66
N VAL A 512 3.03 -1.42 11.88
CA VAL A 512 2.47 -0.13 12.36
C VAL A 512 1.49 0.44 11.33
N ALA A 513 1.89 0.50 10.05
CA ALA A 513 1.03 1.02 8.98
C ALA A 513 -0.26 0.20 8.81
N LEU A 514 -0.19 -1.13 8.98
CA LEU A 514 -1.36 -2.00 8.96
C LEU A 514 -2.29 -1.70 10.13
N ALA A 515 -1.75 -1.57 11.35
CA ALA A 515 -2.54 -1.25 12.53
C ALA A 515 -3.27 0.10 12.37
N GLU A 516 -2.58 1.14 11.91
CA GLU A 516 -3.20 2.43 11.62
C GLU A 516 -4.33 2.30 10.56
N THR A 517 -4.11 1.48 9.54
CA THR A 517 -5.11 1.24 8.49
C THR A 517 -6.32 0.46 9.04
N GLN A 518 -6.09 -0.50 9.93
CA GLN A 518 -7.14 -1.26 10.61
C GLN A 518 -7.97 -0.39 11.56
N LEU A 519 -7.37 0.63 12.20
CA LEU A 519 -8.13 1.62 12.97
C LEU A 519 -9.06 2.45 12.07
N LEU A 520 -8.63 2.84 10.88
CA LEU A 520 -9.50 3.51 9.88
C LEU A 520 -10.66 2.62 9.43
N LEU A 521 -10.48 1.30 9.47
CA LEU A 521 -11.51 0.30 9.16
C LEU A 521 -12.39 -0.07 10.37
N LEU A 522 -12.19 0.55 11.53
CA LEU A 522 -12.85 0.22 12.79
C LEU A 522 -12.62 -1.23 13.25
N GLN A 523 -11.38 -1.72 13.09
CA GLN A 523 -10.91 -3.05 13.46
C GLN A 523 -9.89 -2.96 14.61
N PRO A 524 -10.28 -2.58 15.82
CA PRO A 524 -9.35 -2.32 16.93
C PRO A 524 -8.61 -3.56 17.44
N ASP A 525 -9.20 -4.75 17.36
CA ASP A 525 -8.58 -6.00 17.80
C ASP A 525 -7.48 -6.44 16.83
N GLU A 526 -7.70 -6.32 15.53
CA GLU A 526 -6.70 -6.57 14.49
C GLU A 526 -5.55 -5.56 14.58
N ALA A 527 -5.87 -4.28 14.81
CA ALA A 527 -4.87 -3.23 14.99
C ALA A 527 -3.97 -3.52 16.19
N ARG A 528 -4.55 -3.97 17.31
CA ARG A 528 -3.79 -4.40 18.49
C ARG A 528 -2.87 -5.57 18.14
N ALA A 529 -3.37 -6.60 17.46
CA ALA A 529 -2.57 -7.76 17.07
C ALA A 529 -1.38 -7.37 16.19
N SER A 530 -1.58 -6.47 15.22
CA SER A 530 -0.53 -5.93 14.36
C SER A 530 0.51 -5.13 15.16
N MET A 531 0.08 -4.34 16.15
CA MET A 531 0.99 -3.59 17.01
C MET A 531 1.78 -4.47 17.97
N GLU A 532 1.19 -5.55 18.50
CA GLU A 532 1.93 -6.52 19.34
C GLU A 532 3.03 -7.24 18.53
N GLN A 533 2.82 -7.53 17.24
CA GLN A 533 3.86 -8.05 16.36
C GLN A 533 5.03 -7.05 16.23
N ALA A 534 4.73 -5.77 15.97
CA ALA A 534 5.75 -4.73 15.89
C ALA A 534 6.50 -4.57 17.23
N TRP A 535 5.76 -4.54 18.34
CA TRP A 535 6.31 -4.39 19.67
C TRP A 535 7.26 -5.52 20.09
N ALA A 536 6.94 -6.77 19.71
CA ALA A 536 7.78 -7.93 19.97
C ALA A 536 9.17 -7.82 19.30
N LEU A 537 9.25 -7.10 18.19
CA LEU A 537 10.48 -6.91 17.41
C LEU A 537 11.29 -5.66 17.78
N ARG A 538 10.78 -4.79 18.68
CA ARG A 538 11.39 -3.49 19.00
C ARG A 538 12.84 -3.55 19.47
N ALA A 539 13.23 -4.62 20.19
CA ALA A 539 14.61 -4.80 20.66
C ALA A 539 15.64 -4.98 19.53
N ARG A 540 15.14 -5.23 18.29
CA ARG A 540 15.98 -5.37 17.09
C ARG A 540 16.03 -4.08 16.26
N ILE A 541 15.40 -3.00 16.72
CA ILE A 541 15.36 -1.69 16.06
C ILE A 541 16.29 -0.73 16.81
N SER A 542 17.19 -0.10 16.08
CA SER A 542 18.13 0.88 16.62
C SER A 542 17.74 2.34 16.33
N ASP A 543 16.78 2.57 15.41
CA ASP A 543 16.30 3.91 15.06
C ASP A 543 15.33 4.44 16.13
N PRO A 544 15.68 5.51 16.90
CA PRO A 544 14.82 6.08 17.92
C PRO A 544 13.46 6.53 17.40
N SER A 545 13.41 7.11 16.20
CA SER A 545 12.15 7.57 15.59
C SER A 545 11.21 6.39 15.33
N GLN A 546 11.75 5.26 14.89
CA GLN A 546 10.97 4.05 14.68
C GLN A 546 10.46 3.48 16.02
N LEU A 547 11.28 3.50 17.07
CA LEU A 547 10.88 3.07 18.41
C LEU A 547 9.74 3.93 18.94
N THR A 548 9.84 5.26 18.80
CA THR A 548 8.77 6.20 19.14
C THR A 548 7.48 5.90 18.35
N ASN A 549 7.59 5.66 17.03
CA ASN A 549 6.43 5.33 16.21
C ASN A 549 5.75 4.03 16.64
N ILE A 550 6.52 3.00 17.01
CA ILE A 550 5.98 1.73 17.56
C ILE A 550 5.24 2.00 18.89
N ALA A 551 5.84 2.78 19.78
CA ALA A 551 5.26 3.08 21.08
C ALA A 551 3.95 3.87 20.95
N LEU A 552 3.93 4.90 20.11
CA LEU A 552 2.74 5.71 19.83
C LEU A 552 1.63 4.90 19.14
N GLY A 553 1.98 4.06 18.16
CA GLY A 553 1.00 3.19 17.51
C GLY A 553 0.36 2.19 18.46
N ARG A 554 1.18 1.61 19.36
CA ARG A 554 0.67 0.72 20.40
C ARG A 554 -0.21 1.46 21.41
N ALA A 555 0.21 2.66 21.85
CA ALA A 555 -0.59 3.49 22.74
C ALA A 555 -1.96 3.82 22.11
N GLU A 556 -2.00 4.15 20.82
CA GLU A 556 -3.25 4.40 20.08
C GLU A 556 -4.16 3.17 20.05
N ALA A 557 -3.62 1.99 19.73
CA ALA A 557 -4.38 0.75 19.78
C ALA A 557 -4.93 0.45 21.20
N MET A 558 -4.15 0.75 22.26
CA MET A 558 -4.60 0.60 23.64
C MET A 558 -5.70 1.61 24.01
N VAL A 559 -5.59 2.87 23.55
CA VAL A 559 -6.65 3.88 23.74
C VAL A 559 -7.96 3.43 23.11
N ARG A 560 -7.89 2.90 21.87
CA ARG A 560 -9.09 2.38 21.18
C ARG A 560 -9.73 1.19 21.86
N GLN A 561 -9.00 0.43 22.64
CA GLN A 561 -9.51 -0.65 23.47
C GLN A 561 -9.92 -0.21 24.89
N GLY A 562 -9.69 1.03 25.27
CA GLY A 562 -9.94 1.54 26.61
C GLY A 562 -8.92 1.10 27.67
N ALA A 563 -7.70 0.73 27.26
CA ALA A 563 -6.61 0.37 28.17
C ALA A 563 -5.71 1.61 28.46
N PHE A 564 -6.30 2.61 29.11
CA PHE A 564 -5.72 3.94 29.28
C PHE A 564 -4.47 3.96 30.17
N ALA A 565 -4.44 3.14 31.22
CA ALA A 565 -3.28 3.08 32.12
C ALA A 565 -2.03 2.61 31.37
N VAL A 566 -2.18 1.62 30.49
CA VAL A 566 -1.10 1.12 29.64
C VAL A 566 -0.65 2.18 28.64
N ALA A 567 -1.61 2.81 27.95
CA ALA A 567 -1.33 3.87 26.98
C ALA A 567 -0.60 5.06 27.63
N GLU A 568 -1.04 5.52 28.80
CA GLU A 568 -0.42 6.62 29.54
C GLU A 568 1.03 6.32 29.92
N SER A 569 1.31 5.12 30.44
CA SER A 569 2.67 4.68 30.76
C SER A 569 3.58 4.70 29.54
N MET A 570 3.05 4.32 28.37
CA MET A 570 3.81 4.35 27.11
C MET A 570 4.08 5.77 26.64
N LEU A 571 3.09 6.66 26.73
CA LEU A 571 3.24 8.06 26.36
C LEU A 571 4.24 8.79 27.27
N GLN A 572 4.28 8.46 28.56
CA GLN A 572 5.23 9.05 29.50
C GLN A 572 6.67 8.57 29.25
N SER A 573 6.85 7.28 28.96
CA SER A 573 8.19 6.72 28.75
C SER A 573 8.86 7.09 27.42
N HIS A 574 8.09 7.58 26.43
CA HIS A 574 8.61 7.90 25.10
C HIS A 574 8.35 9.35 24.66
N ALA A 575 7.69 10.17 25.48
CA ALA A 575 7.41 11.57 25.14
C ALA A 575 8.68 12.42 25.00
N ASP A 576 9.71 12.12 25.79
CA ASP A 576 10.98 12.84 25.76
C ASP A 576 11.86 12.46 24.54
N ASP A 577 11.58 11.29 23.94
CA ASP A 577 12.29 10.80 22.76
C ASP A 577 11.67 11.27 21.43
N ALA A 578 10.48 11.90 21.48
CA ALA A 578 9.79 12.37 20.28
C ALA A 578 10.50 13.59 19.69
N THR A 579 11.22 13.39 18.59
CA THR A 579 11.97 14.44 17.89
C THR A 579 11.16 15.08 16.76
N LEU A 580 10.07 14.44 16.32
CA LEU A 580 9.22 14.92 15.24
C LEU A 580 7.96 15.58 15.78
N ASN A 581 7.60 16.75 15.25
CA ASN A 581 6.34 17.42 15.59
C ASN A 581 5.11 16.53 15.35
N SER A 582 5.15 15.67 14.33
CA SER A 582 4.08 14.71 14.04
C SER A 582 3.84 13.71 15.17
N ASP A 583 4.89 13.29 15.87
CA ASP A 583 4.81 12.33 16.97
C ASP A 583 4.29 13.01 18.24
N LEU A 584 4.74 14.23 18.51
CA LEU A 584 4.21 15.06 19.59
C LEU A 584 2.70 15.31 19.40
N HIS A 585 2.29 15.69 18.20
CA HIS A 585 0.88 15.90 17.88
C HIS A 585 0.04 14.63 18.03
N ARG A 586 0.60 13.44 17.71
CA ARG A 586 -0.07 12.15 17.93
C ARG A 586 -0.25 11.87 19.41
N ALA A 587 0.79 12.04 20.21
CA ALA A 587 0.73 11.86 21.67
C ALA A 587 -0.29 12.80 22.33
N ASP A 588 -0.31 14.06 21.91
CA ASP A 588 -1.24 15.07 22.40
C ASP A 588 -2.70 14.72 22.07
N ALA A 589 -2.98 14.29 20.84
CA ALA A 589 -4.32 13.86 20.45
C ALA A 589 -4.82 12.67 21.31
N LEU A 590 -3.94 11.70 21.60
CA LEU A 590 -4.26 10.57 22.48
C LEU A 590 -4.54 11.02 23.94
N ARG A 591 -3.81 11.99 24.46
CA ARG A 591 -4.08 12.56 25.79
C ARG A 591 -5.45 13.23 25.87
N VAL A 592 -5.84 13.98 24.85
CA VAL A 592 -7.18 14.59 24.74
C VAL A 592 -8.26 13.51 24.73
N GLU A 593 -8.09 12.47 23.92
CA GLU A 593 -9.03 11.38 23.81
C GLU A 593 -9.20 10.62 25.14
N MET A 594 -8.09 10.28 25.81
CA MET A 594 -8.13 9.62 27.11
C MET A 594 -8.84 10.47 28.18
N ALA A 595 -8.57 11.77 28.22
CA ALA A 595 -9.22 12.67 29.18
C ALA A 595 -10.74 12.69 28.96
N TRP A 596 -11.18 12.80 27.71
CA TRP A 596 -12.60 12.77 27.38
C TRP A 596 -13.27 11.43 27.75
N ARG A 597 -12.65 10.31 27.39
CA ARG A 597 -13.21 8.96 27.57
C ARG A 597 -13.15 8.45 29.02
N ARG A 598 -12.32 9.06 29.87
CA ARG A 598 -12.33 8.84 31.34
C ARG A 598 -13.54 9.47 32.05
N GLY A 599 -14.41 10.17 31.31
CA GLY A 599 -15.60 10.82 31.85
C GLY A 599 -15.35 12.18 32.50
N ASP A 600 -14.24 12.85 32.18
CA ASP A 600 -13.95 14.24 32.54
C ASP A 600 -13.87 15.12 31.28
N PRO A 601 -15.02 15.44 30.66
CA PRO A 601 -15.06 16.25 29.45
C PRO A 601 -14.54 17.67 29.68
N ALA A 602 -14.63 18.21 30.89
CA ALA A 602 -14.06 19.53 31.23
C ALA A 602 -12.52 19.48 31.22
N ALA A 603 -11.91 18.42 31.75
CA ALA A 603 -10.46 18.20 31.61
C ALA A 603 -10.05 18.03 30.15
N ALA A 604 -10.80 17.28 29.35
CA ALA A 604 -10.54 17.11 27.92
C ALA A 604 -10.51 18.45 27.18
N VAL A 605 -11.46 19.35 27.46
CA VAL A 605 -11.47 20.72 26.89
C VAL A 605 -10.22 21.49 27.29
N ARG A 606 -9.81 21.46 28.58
CA ARG A 606 -8.59 22.13 29.03
C ARG A 606 -7.33 21.59 28.33
N VAL A 607 -7.19 20.28 28.24
CA VAL A 607 -6.05 19.63 27.55
C VAL A 607 -6.05 19.99 26.07
N ALA A 608 -7.21 19.91 25.40
CA ALA A 608 -7.33 20.26 23.99
C ALA A 608 -7.00 21.73 23.71
N ASP A 609 -7.45 22.66 24.56
CA ASP A 609 -7.14 24.09 24.42
C ASP A 609 -5.63 24.36 24.59
N ALA A 610 -4.96 23.68 25.51
CA ALA A 610 -3.50 23.77 25.69
C ALA A 610 -2.75 23.22 24.46
N VAL A 611 -3.18 22.07 23.94
CA VAL A 611 -2.62 21.45 22.73
C VAL A 611 -2.79 22.37 21.53
N LEU A 612 -4.01 22.86 21.29
CA LEU A 612 -4.33 23.73 20.15
C LEU A 612 -3.60 25.08 20.19
N ALA A 613 -3.25 25.60 21.38
CA ALA A 613 -2.45 26.81 21.53
C ALA A 613 -0.99 26.64 21.06
N GLY A 614 -0.45 25.41 21.15
CA GLY A 614 0.91 25.08 20.70
C GLY A 614 1.02 24.74 19.21
N TRP A 615 -0.11 24.49 18.53
CA TRP A 615 -0.10 24.06 17.13
C TRP A 615 -0.24 25.26 16.19
N ARG A 616 0.35 25.13 14.97
CA ARG A 616 0.21 26.16 13.94
C ARG A 616 -1.25 26.28 13.50
N PRO A 617 -1.84 27.48 13.47
CA PRO A 617 -3.25 27.68 13.11
C PRO A 617 -3.59 27.27 11.68
N ASP A 618 -2.61 27.34 10.78
CA ASP A 618 -2.71 27.05 9.34
C ASP A 618 -2.44 25.59 8.98
N ALA A 619 -2.01 24.78 9.96
CA ALA A 619 -1.79 23.35 9.75
C ALA A 619 -3.13 22.65 9.47
N ARG A 620 -3.31 22.20 8.23
CA ARG A 620 -4.45 21.35 7.83
C ARG A 620 -4.07 19.89 7.92
N THR A 621 -4.05 19.36 9.15
CA THR A 621 -3.78 17.94 9.37
C THR A 621 -5.02 17.28 9.97
N GLU A 622 -5.26 16.03 9.60
CA GLU A 622 -6.31 15.18 10.16
C GLU A 622 -6.28 15.18 11.71
N ARG A 623 -5.08 15.13 12.31
CA ARG A 623 -4.90 15.13 13.77
C ARG A 623 -5.35 16.43 14.41
N LEU A 624 -5.02 17.59 13.84
CA LEU A 624 -5.50 18.87 14.32
C LEU A 624 -7.02 18.93 14.32
N PHE A 625 -7.59 18.41 13.26
CA PHE A 625 -9.02 18.31 13.08
C PHE A 625 -9.66 17.43 14.16
N ARG A 626 -9.09 16.24 14.39
CA ARG A 626 -9.54 15.29 15.42
C ARG A 626 -9.54 15.91 16.81
N VAL A 627 -8.50 16.67 17.19
CA VAL A 627 -8.43 17.37 18.47
C VAL A 627 -9.52 18.45 18.58
N ARG A 628 -9.77 19.22 17.51
CA ARG A 628 -10.86 20.21 17.46
C ARG A 628 -12.23 19.54 17.63
N TRP A 629 -12.46 18.42 16.93
CA TRP A 629 -13.68 17.64 17.04
C TRP A 629 -13.89 17.09 18.46
N MET A 630 -12.88 16.44 19.04
CA MET A 630 -12.96 15.92 20.42
C MET A 630 -13.21 17.04 21.43
N ARG A 631 -12.53 18.18 21.29
CA ARG A 631 -12.78 19.37 22.13
C ARG A 631 -14.22 19.85 22.02
N HIS A 632 -14.77 19.89 20.82
CA HIS A 632 -16.15 20.33 20.59
C HIS A 632 -17.16 19.38 21.24
N GLN A 633 -17.00 18.07 21.05
CA GLN A 633 -17.88 17.08 21.67
C GLN A 633 -17.79 17.10 23.20
N ALA A 634 -16.58 17.19 23.74
CA ALA A 634 -16.36 17.31 25.17
C ALA A 634 -16.98 18.60 25.75
N ALA A 635 -16.93 19.71 25.01
CA ALA A 635 -17.54 20.97 25.44
C ALA A 635 -19.07 20.88 25.48
N LEU A 636 -19.68 20.20 24.49
CA LEU A 636 -21.14 19.91 24.51
C LEU A 636 -21.53 19.08 25.75
N GLU A 637 -20.79 18.01 26.03
CA GLU A 637 -21.05 17.14 27.18
C GLU A 637 -20.84 17.84 28.53
N ALA A 638 -19.90 18.78 28.59
CA ALA A 638 -19.60 19.56 29.81
C ALA A 638 -20.48 20.82 29.98
N GLY A 639 -21.31 21.16 28.99
CA GLY A 639 -22.05 22.43 28.97
C GLY A 639 -21.14 23.66 28.96
N LEU A 640 -19.93 23.53 28.36
CA LEU A 640 -18.94 24.61 28.24
C LEU A 640 -19.12 25.37 26.92
N PRO A 641 -18.63 26.63 26.85
CA PRO A 641 -18.71 27.42 25.63
C PRO A 641 -18.04 26.72 24.44
N LEU A 642 -18.76 26.68 23.32
CA LEU A 642 -18.24 26.16 22.06
C LEU A 642 -17.29 27.20 21.43
N ARG A 643 -16.27 26.74 20.70
CA ARG A 643 -15.31 27.57 20.02
C ARG A 643 -15.65 27.67 18.54
N ALA A 644 -15.82 28.88 18.03
CA ALA A 644 -15.97 29.14 16.62
C ALA A 644 -14.57 29.31 16.00
N ASP A 645 -14.03 28.23 15.44
CA ASP A 645 -12.78 28.30 14.67
C ASP A 645 -13.09 28.74 13.23
N ALA A 646 -12.23 29.59 12.66
CA ALA A 646 -12.38 29.99 11.26
C ALA A 646 -12.20 28.75 10.35
N ALA A 647 -13.29 28.24 9.82
CA ALA A 647 -13.29 27.16 8.85
C ALA A 647 -13.49 27.71 7.44
N PRO A 648 -12.62 27.48 6.48
CA PRO A 648 -12.93 27.75 5.10
C PRO A 648 -14.05 26.81 4.65
N ARG A 649 -15.19 27.39 4.27
CA ARG A 649 -16.32 26.61 3.74
C ARG A 649 -15.92 25.99 2.39
N PRO A 650 -16.11 24.69 2.17
CA PRO A 650 -15.98 24.11 0.86
C PRO A 650 -16.88 24.78 -0.17
N ALA A 651 -16.44 24.86 -1.43
CA ALA A 651 -17.15 25.60 -2.48
C ALA A 651 -18.54 25.01 -2.82
N SER A 652 -18.71 23.69 -2.60
CA SER A 652 -20.00 23.00 -2.78
C SER A 652 -20.02 21.71 -1.93
N ALA A 653 -21.19 21.12 -1.75
CA ALA A 653 -21.39 19.88 -0.97
C ALA A 653 -20.54 18.68 -1.47
N GLY A 654 -20.14 18.66 -2.74
CA GLY A 654 -19.27 17.61 -3.32
C GLY A 654 -17.77 17.89 -3.24
N THR A 655 -17.34 19.03 -2.65
CA THR A 655 -15.93 19.42 -2.56
C THR A 655 -15.43 19.45 -1.12
N GLY A 656 -14.12 19.37 -0.91
CA GLY A 656 -13.51 19.27 0.41
C GLY A 656 -13.56 17.87 0.99
N TYR A 657 -13.08 17.70 2.22
CA TYR A 657 -13.12 16.44 2.99
C TYR A 657 -14.32 16.44 3.96
N ALA A 658 -14.73 15.29 4.44
CA ALA A 658 -15.78 15.16 5.46
C ALA A 658 -15.49 16.05 6.69
N TRP A 659 -14.24 16.15 7.08
CA TRP A 659 -13.75 17.00 8.17
C TRP A 659 -14.00 18.50 7.96
N ASP A 660 -13.85 19.00 6.74
CA ASP A 660 -14.11 20.41 6.44
C ASP A 660 -15.58 20.74 6.74
N TRP A 661 -16.49 19.85 6.39
CA TRP A 661 -17.92 20.01 6.66
C TRP A 661 -18.26 19.87 8.15
N LEU A 662 -17.61 18.95 8.87
CA LEU A 662 -17.74 18.85 10.33
C LEU A 662 -17.30 20.14 11.02
N LEU A 663 -16.21 20.76 10.56
CA LEU A 663 -15.73 22.02 11.11
C LEU A 663 -16.71 23.18 10.84
N VAL A 664 -17.30 23.23 9.64
CA VAL A 664 -18.37 24.19 9.32
C VAL A 664 -19.57 23.99 10.24
N ALA A 665 -20.01 22.74 10.42
CA ALA A 665 -21.14 22.39 11.29
C ALA A 665 -20.88 22.80 12.76
N MET A 666 -19.72 22.45 13.30
CA MET A 666 -19.33 22.79 14.67
C MET A 666 -19.24 24.33 14.86
N THR A 667 -18.73 25.05 13.87
CA THR A 667 -18.64 26.51 13.90
C THR A 667 -20.04 27.16 13.86
N ALA A 668 -20.92 26.67 12.97
CA ALA A 668 -22.30 27.14 12.89
C ALA A 668 -23.07 26.86 14.19
N GLN A 669 -22.91 25.66 14.76
CA GLN A 669 -23.50 25.30 16.08
C GLN A 669 -22.99 26.22 17.20
N ALA A 670 -21.68 26.50 17.25
CA ALA A 670 -21.12 27.41 18.24
C ALA A 670 -21.64 28.84 18.15
N GLN A 671 -22.14 29.22 16.96
CA GLN A 671 -22.71 30.54 16.69
C GLN A 671 -24.24 30.58 16.76
N GLY A 672 -24.88 29.48 17.14
CA GLY A 672 -26.35 29.36 17.23
C GLY A 672 -27.05 29.39 15.85
N ARG A 673 -26.35 29.00 14.77
CA ARG A 673 -26.90 28.95 13.41
C ARG A 673 -27.34 27.52 13.06
N ASP A 674 -28.41 27.06 13.76
CA ASP A 674 -28.82 25.63 13.75
C ASP A 674 -29.17 25.09 12.35
N ALA A 675 -29.82 25.88 11.50
CA ALA A 675 -30.16 25.44 10.14
C ALA A 675 -28.89 25.16 9.30
N GLU A 676 -27.86 26.03 9.42
CA GLU A 676 -26.60 25.85 8.74
C GLU A 676 -25.79 24.70 9.35
N ALA A 677 -25.84 24.53 10.66
CA ALA A 677 -25.18 23.40 11.35
C ALA A 677 -25.76 22.07 10.86
N GLY A 678 -27.09 21.92 10.82
CA GLY A 678 -27.77 20.71 10.34
C GLY A 678 -27.45 20.38 8.87
N GLU A 679 -27.42 21.39 7.97
CA GLU A 679 -27.04 21.20 6.57
C GLU A 679 -25.58 20.74 6.45
N ALA A 680 -24.69 21.32 7.24
CA ALA A 680 -23.26 20.99 7.22
C ALA A 680 -23.01 19.58 7.80
N TYR A 681 -23.71 19.14 8.87
CA TYR A 681 -23.63 17.77 9.38
C TYR A 681 -24.09 16.75 8.34
N ARG A 682 -25.21 17.00 7.64
CA ARG A 682 -25.65 16.15 6.52
C ARG A 682 -24.64 16.08 5.40
N SER A 683 -24.02 17.23 5.04
CA SER A 683 -22.97 17.27 4.03
C SER A 683 -21.72 16.50 4.46
N ALA A 684 -21.35 16.55 5.74
CA ALA A 684 -20.24 15.78 6.29
C ALA A 684 -20.48 14.26 6.18
N VAL A 685 -21.69 13.80 6.54
CA VAL A 685 -22.06 12.38 6.43
C VAL A 685 -22.05 11.92 4.98
N ALA A 686 -22.68 12.68 4.07
CA ALA A 686 -22.72 12.35 2.65
C ALA A 686 -21.31 12.29 2.03
N ARG A 687 -20.43 13.20 2.45
CA ARG A 687 -19.03 13.21 1.99
C ARG A 687 -18.24 12.02 2.53
N ALA A 688 -18.35 11.70 3.82
CA ALA A 688 -17.70 10.55 4.43
C ALA A 688 -18.13 9.22 3.78
N GLU A 689 -19.42 9.08 3.45
CA GLU A 689 -19.94 7.93 2.72
C GLU A 689 -19.38 7.83 1.30
N GLN A 690 -19.22 8.97 0.61
CA GLN A 690 -18.62 9.02 -0.71
C GLN A 690 -17.14 8.60 -0.66
N ASP A 691 -16.39 9.04 0.35
CA ASP A 691 -14.99 8.70 0.56
C ASP A 691 -14.86 7.22 1.02
N GLY A 692 -15.85 6.68 1.72
CA GLY A 692 -15.95 5.27 2.07
C GLY A 692 -14.97 4.81 3.16
N VAL A 693 -14.45 5.73 3.98
CA VAL A 693 -13.59 5.43 5.13
C VAL A 693 -14.45 5.20 6.37
N PRO A 694 -14.52 3.99 6.93
CA PRO A 694 -15.42 3.67 8.05
C PRO A 694 -15.28 4.59 9.26
N GLU A 695 -14.05 4.95 9.66
CA GLU A 695 -13.83 5.87 10.78
C GLU A 695 -14.39 7.27 10.50
N GLU A 696 -14.25 7.82 9.30
CA GLU A 696 -14.80 9.13 8.93
C GLU A 696 -16.35 9.10 8.93
N VAL A 697 -16.94 8.02 8.41
CA VAL A 697 -18.39 7.82 8.46
C VAL A 697 -18.86 7.77 9.93
N ALA A 698 -18.17 7.01 10.77
CA ALA A 698 -18.50 6.90 12.19
C ALA A 698 -18.46 8.26 12.90
N GLN A 699 -17.42 9.05 12.66
CA GLN A 699 -17.26 10.38 13.28
C GLN A 699 -18.32 11.38 12.80
N ALA A 700 -18.61 11.38 11.49
CA ALA A 700 -19.66 12.23 10.93
C ALA A 700 -21.04 11.86 11.45
N VAL A 701 -21.35 10.56 11.51
CA VAL A 701 -22.61 10.05 12.07
C VAL A 701 -22.70 10.35 13.57
N TYR A 702 -21.60 10.17 14.33
CA TYR A 702 -21.58 10.48 15.76
C TYR A 702 -21.94 11.95 16.02
N ALA A 703 -21.27 12.87 15.31
CA ALA A 703 -21.48 14.30 15.46
C ALA A 703 -22.90 14.72 15.03
N GLY A 704 -23.35 14.27 13.86
CA GLY A 704 -24.68 14.56 13.34
C GLY A 704 -25.79 14.00 14.22
N THR A 705 -25.66 12.76 14.69
CA THR A 705 -26.64 12.13 15.60
C THR A 705 -26.71 12.87 16.94
N THR A 706 -25.55 13.26 17.51
CA THR A 706 -25.52 14.02 18.77
C THR A 706 -26.26 15.36 18.62
N TRP A 707 -26.07 16.03 17.48
CA TRP A 707 -26.80 17.29 17.17
C TRP A 707 -28.31 17.05 16.99
N LEU A 708 -28.71 16.01 16.25
CA LEU A 708 -30.14 15.68 16.01
C LEU A 708 -30.86 15.32 17.31
N LEU A 709 -30.23 14.52 18.18
CA LEU A 709 -30.81 14.18 19.50
C LEU A 709 -31.00 15.41 20.40
N ALA A 710 -30.11 16.41 20.29
CA ALA A 710 -30.27 17.67 21.02
C ALA A 710 -31.40 18.57 20.46
N HIS A 711 -31.90 18.26 19.27
CA HIS A 711 -33.01 18.96 18.59
C HIS A 711 -34.28 18.09 18.49
N ASP A 712 -34.36 16.99 19.22
CA ASP A 712 -35.46 16.03 19.25
C ASP A 712 -35.82 15.41 17.87
N ASP A 713 -34.91 15.47 16.88
CA ASP A 713 -35.10 14.80 15.58
C ASP A 713 -34.69 13.32 15.66
N HIS A 714 -35.53 12.53 16.32
CA HIS A 714 -35.28 11.12 16.51
C HIS A 714 -35.39 10.29 15.22
N ALA A 715 -36.12 10.77 14.21
CA ALA A 715 -36.32 10.06 12.95
C ALA A 715 -35.03 10.08 12.12
N GLU A 716 -34.45 11.28 11.90
CA GLU A 716 -33.17 11.42 11.16
C GLU A 716 -32.01 10.78 11.97
N ALA A 717 -31.99 10.93 13.30
CA ALA A 717 -31.02 10.28 14.17
C ALA A 717 -31.02 8.75 14.02
N THR A 718 -32.21 8.12 13.96
CA THR A 718 -32.36 6.67 13.75
C THR A 718 -31.81 6.25 12.38
N ALA A 719 -32.10 7.01 11.33
CA ALA A 719 -31.58 6.75 9.99
C ALA A 719 -30.05 6.83 9.92
N LEU A 720 -29.42 7.81 10.63
CA LEU A 720 -27.96 7.93 10.70
C LEU A 720 -27.33 6.78 11.47
N VAL A 721 -27.84 6.43 12.65
CA VAL A 721 -27.29 5.32 13.46
C VAL A 721 -27.43 3.98 12.74
N GLY A 722 -28.47 3.80 11.92
CA GLY A 722 -28.61 2.62 11.05
C GLY A 722 -27.40 2.38 10.15
N ARG A 723 -26.73 3.44 9.68
CA ARG A 723 -25.56 3.37 8.78
C ARG A 723 -24.31 2.79 9.43
N ILE A 724 -24.17 2.96 10.77
CA ILE A 724 -23.00 2.49 11.52
C ILE A 724 -23.24 1.16 12.25
N SER A 725 -24.42 0.58 12.11
CA SER A 725 -24.79 -0.68 12.79
C SER A 725 -23.80 -1.83 12.57
N PRO A 726 -23.17 -2.01 11.40
CA PRO A 726 -22.19 -3.08 11.20
C PRO A 726 -20.99 -3.01 12.15
N TRP A 727 -20.60 -1.82 12.59
CA TRP A 727 -19.42 -1.59 13.43
C TRP A 727 -19.72 -1.42 14.92
N ALA A 728 -20.98 -1.20 15.30
CA ALA A 728 -21.37 -0.91 16.68
C ALA A 728 -21.00 -2.01 17.68
N ARG A 729 -20.82 -3.25 17.24
CA ARG A 729 -20.37 -4.37 18.09
C ARG A 729 -18.87 -4.46 18.29
N GLN A 730 -18.09 -3.66 17.54
CA GLN A 730 -16.63 -3.67 17.54
C GLN A 730 -16.03 -2.36 18.06
N ASP A 731 -16.81 -1.28 17.99
CA ASP A 731 -16.37 0.06 18.41
C ASP A 731 -17.22 0.58 19.56
N PHE A 732 -16.57 1.03 20.64
CA PHE A 732 -17.23 1.51 21.86
C PHE A 732 -18.09 2.76 21.62
N ASP A 733 -17.58 3.72 20.83
CA ASP A 733 -18.27 4.99 20.63
C ASP A 733 -19.56 4.81 19.85
N LEU A 734 -19.55 3.88 18.91
CA LEU A 734 -20.71 3.52 18.10
C LEU A 734 -21.73 2.72 18.93
N ALA A 735 -21.27 1.79 19.78
CA ALA A 735 -22.12 1.10 20.73
C ALA A 735 -22.79 2.08 21.73
N LEU A 736 -22.02 3.06 22.23
CA LEU A 736 -22.52 4.09 23.11
C LEU A 736 -23.52 5.02 22.42
N LEU A 737 -23.26 5.41 21.16
CA LEU A 737 -24.19 6.22 20.37
C LEU A 737 -25.49 5.50 20.12
N GLN A 738 -25.44 4.21 19.79
CA GLN A 738 -26.63 3.36 19.64
C GLN A 738 -27.42 3.26 20.95
N THR A 739 -26.70 3.10 22.08
CA THR A 739 -27.31 3.09 23.41
C THR A 739 -28.03 4.41 23.72
N ARG A 740 -27.38 5.57 23.39
CA ARG A 740 -28.00 6.91 23.56
C ARG A 740 -29.28 7.06 22.74
N LEU A 741 -29.25 6.67 21.46
CA LEU A 741 -30.46 6.72 20.61
C LEU A 741 -31.61 5.87 21.15
N LEU A 742 -31.33 4.60 21.46
CA LEU A 742 -32.35 3.67 21.92
C LEU A 742 -32.94 4.07 23.30
N HIS A 743 -32.10 4.71 24.15
CA HIS A 743 -32.54 5.31 25.40
C HIS A 743 -33.46 6.50 25.15
N ALA A 744 -33.12 7.40 24.22
CA ALA A 744 -33.98 8.54 23.86
C ALA A 744 -35.31 8.12 23.24
N LEU A 745 -35.33 7.01 22.51
CA LEU A 745 -36.51 6.42 21.89
C LEU A 745 -37.41 5.63 22.92
N GLY A 746 -36.97 5.42 24.16
CA GLY A 746 -37.68 4.62 25.14
C GLY A 746 -37.71 3.11 24.86
N GLN A 747 -36.83 2.61 23.96
CA GLN A 747 -36.79 1.21 23.53
C GLN A 747 -35.98 0.34 24.51
N THR A 748 -36.59 -0.03 25.65
CA THR A 748 -35.91 -0.67 26.77
C THR A 748 -35.16 -1.94 26.42
N ASP A 749 -35.75 -2.85 25.61
CA ASP A 749 -35.12 -4.14 25.28
C ASP A 749 -33.91 -3.95 24.38
N ALA A 750 -34.03 -3.16 23.30
CA ALA A 750 -32.96 -2.86 22.39
C ALA A 750 -31.83 -2.05 23.07
N TRP A 751 -32.20 -1.08 23.94
CA TRP A 751 -31.27 -0.35 24.76
C TRP A 751 -30.46 -1.26 25.68
N SER A 752 -31.08 -2.26 26.31
CA SER A 752 -30.38 -3.17 27.22
C SER A 752 -29.28 -3.98 26.49
N ILE A 753 -29.56 -4.41 25.26
CA ILE A 753 -28.60 -5.13 24.40
C ILE A 753 -27.47 -4.20 24.01
N ALA A 754 -27.76 -2.99 23.52
CA ALA A 754 -26.74 -2.02 23.12
C ALA A 754 -25.86 -1.61 24.32
N LEU A 755 -26.44 -1.45 25.52
CA LEU A 755 -25.67 -1.17 26.73
C LEU A 755 -24.78 -2.34 27.14
N GLN A 756 -25.16 -3.59 26.92
CA GLN A 756 -24.30 -4.74 27.15
C GLN A 756 -23.08 -4.72 26.18
N ASP A 757 -23.30 -4.42 24.91
CA ASP A 757 -22.21 -4.27 23.94
C ASP A 757 -21.28 -3.12 24.35
N ALA A 758 -21.81 -1.96 24.72
CA ALA A 758 -21.00 -0.84 25.20
C ALA A 758 -20.19 -1.20 26.47
N ARG A 759 -20.80 -1.94 27.42
CA ARG A 759 -20.09 -2.43 28.64
C ARG A 759 -18.97 -3.40 28.32
N ARG A 760 -19.20 -4.32 27.38
CA ARG A 760 -18.18 -5.28 26.94
C ARG A 760 -16.97 -4.58 26.34
N LEU A 761 -17.20 -3.51 25.59
CA LEU A 761 -16.15 -2.74 24.89
C LEU A 761 -15.50 -1.66 25.77
N ALA A 762 -16.08 -1.33 26.92
CA ALA A 762 -15.71 -0.11 27.68
C ALA A 762 -14.24 -0.07 28.11
N GLY A 763 -13.67 -1.17 28.64
CA GLY A 763 -12.38 -1.08 29.32
C GLY A 763 -12.43 -0.05 30.46
N GLU A 764 -11.51 0.91 30.45
CA GLU A 764 -11.47 2.04 31.39
C GLU A 764 -12.35 3.25 30.96
N ARG A 765 -13.10 3.14 29.86
CA ARG A 765 -14.01 4.21 29.38
C ARG A 765 -15.28 4.27 30.19
N VAL A 766 -15.74 5.49 30.47
CA VAL A 766 -16.92 5.71 31.32
C VAL A 766 -18.19 5.75 30.46
N ILE A 767 -19.17 4.93 30.81
CA ILE A 767 -20.53 5.03 30.29
C ILE A 767 -21.31 6.01 31.18
N PRO A 768 -21.90 7.10 30.61
CA PRO A 768 -22.65 8.08 31.38
C PRO A 768 -23.72 7.43 32.27
N ALA A 769 -23.82 7.84 33.53
CA ALA A 769 -24.75 7.26 34.51
C ALA A 769 -26.22 7.32 34.04
N ALA A 770 -26.62 8.38 33.35
CA ALA A 770 -27.95 8.53 32.77
C ALA A 770 -28.32 7.43 31.75
N LEU A 771 -27.33 6.90 31.02
CA LEU A 771 -27.53 5.84 30.05
C LEU A 771 -27.56 4.44 30.68
N GLN A 772 -27.19 4.31 31.92
CA GLN A 772 -27.15 3.04 32.65
C GLN A 772 -28.50 2.72 33.38
N VAL A 773 -29.41 3.68 33.38
CA VAL A 773 -30.78 3.55 33.95
C VAL A 773 -31.74 3.29 32.79
N PRO A 774 -32.69 2.38 32.93
CA PRO A 774 -33.68 2.15 31.87
C PRO A 774 -34.38 3.44 31.45
N PRO A 775 -34.66 3.63 30.15
CA PRO A 775 -35.40 4.79 29.67
C PRO A 775 -36.82 4.81 30.26
N SER A 776 -37.34 6.00 30.55
CA SER A 776 -38.74 6.17 30.92
C SER A 776 -39.64 5.74 29.74
N ALA A 777 -40.70 4.99 30.01
CA ALA A 777 -41.67 4.65 28.96
C ALA A 777 -42.17 5.94 28.30
N PRO A 778 -42.29 5.99 26.96
CA PRO A 778 -42.91 7.14 26.31
C PRO A 778 -44.29 7.33 26.87
N ALA A 779 -44.64 8.56 27.28
CA ALA A 779 -45.98 8.88 27.74
C ALA A 779 -46.97 8.44 26.65
N SER A 780 -47.81 7.44 26.97
CA SER A 780 -48.78 6.91 26.02
C SER A 780 -49.67 8.06 25.52
N ALA A 781 -49.72 8.30 24.21
CA ALA A 781 -50.55 9.29 23.56
C ALA A 781 -52.08 9.03 23.72
N ASP A 782 -52.48 8.06 24.56
CA ASP A 782 -53.87 7.61 24.76
C ASP A 782 -54.61 8.34 25.90
N ALA A 783 -54.08 9.43 26.47
CA ALA A 783 -54.77 10.18 27.52
C ALA A 783 -55.56 11.42 27.05
N ALA A 784 -55.80 11.59 25.73
CA ALA A 784 -56.58 12.68 25.17
C ALA A 784 -57.84 12.16 24.42
N GLY A 785 -58.60 11.29 25.06
CA GLY A 785 -59.85 10.79 24.48
C GLY A 785 -60.83 10.31 25.56
N HIS A 786 -61.37 11.23 26.36
CA HIS A 786 -62.65 11.14 27.01
C HIS A 786 -63.22 12.54 27.23
#